data_2be85be600f3c909b876ae3e43af6d07
#
_entry.id   2be85be600f3c909b876ae3e43af6d07
#
_cell.length_a   1.000
_cell.length_b   1.000
_cell.length_c   1.000
_cell.angle_alpha   90.00
_cell.angle_beta   90.00
_cell.angle_gamma   90.00
#
_symmetry.space_group_name_H-M   'P 1'
#
loop_
_entity.id
_entity.type
_entity.pdbx_description
1 polymer ?
#
loop_
_entity_poly.entity_id
_entity_poly.type
_entity_poly.pdbx_seq_one_letter_code
_entity_poly.pdbx_strand_id
1 'polypeptide(L)'
;MIPTTTHFGAVPGWAILWVVFLVSVGLFAWRVSFLIRLLMLGRSEIRWDRIPARIKRVAVFVFGQRRMFDEPLVGIPHAFIFYGFLVFVLATSGMLLQGLFPSLPVPSLEENRFVAPVIDVFAVVVLIALAITSFRRFVIRPMGLQVTWDATFVNILIAALMVTYLGLWSFRIVAAPEENAVWVPFARGLADGFSPSEALRTHAEAIHQAFWWAHILIVLFFLAYLPYSKHMHLMASPFSVFFSRLESPGRLPAPATESDRLGAERLEEFTWRQLLSAFACAECGRCERSCPSAIAGEPCSPRQLVHNLKVQLLQHGPALLQKARATADGGEPALIGGLITPPELWACTTCLSCAEHCPVLNEHMSIMVDLRRRLVERGELDVRLQEAFANLERYGNSFGQSERKRAVWTQGLDFKPKDARKEPVEWLWFLGEYACYHPALQASTRALARVLQSAGVDYGILYEAERNTGNDARRAGEEGLFELLREKNTAALAKAKYRSILTTDPHVYNTLKNEYPDLNHGRHPVYHYSELLADLFDHGRLGIVNRLPYRVTYHDPCYLGRYNGVYEAPRQVLRALGVEFMEMPRSRRDSFCCGGGGGRIWMEEIGEARSRPSELRVREAAAVKGVDTLVVTCPKDYVMFQDALKTTGLEGKLAVRDLTELVAEAMRPPGAV
;
A
#
# COMPACT_ATOMS: atom_id res chain seq x y z
N MET A 1 -41.16 -29.49 3.07
CA MET A 1 -41.99 -28.63 3.97
C MET A 1 -41.12 -27.42 4.41
N ILE A 2 -41.67 -26.21 4.43
CA ILE A 2 -40.92 -25.04 4.90
C ILE A 2 -40.84 -25.07 6.44
N PRO A 3 -39.66 -25.12 7.08
CA PRO A 3 -39.57 -25.35 8.53
C PRO A 3 -40.29 -24.30 9.40
N THR A 4 -40.53 -23.10 8.89
CA THR A 4 -41.22 -22.00 9.60
C THR A 4 -42.75 -22.15 9.63
N THR A 5 -43.32 -23.11 8.89
CA THR A 5 -44.77 -23.44 9.02
C THR A 5 -45.05 -24.26 10.29
N THR A 6 -44.02 -24.83 10.94
CA THR A 6 -44.14 -25.53 12.21
C THR A 6 -44.52 -24.54 13.32
N HIS A 7 -45.41 -24.97 14.23
CA HIS A 7 -45.83 -24.19 15.39
C HIS A 7 -45.03 -24.58 16.64
N PHE A 8 -44.56 -23.59 17.38
CA PHE A 8 -43.93 -23.71 18.69
C PHE A 8 -44.97 -23.30 19.76
N GLY A 9 -45.77 -24.24 20.21
CA GLY A 9 -46.95 -23.96 21.02
C GLY A 9 -47.99 -23.16 20.18
N ALA A 10 -48.37 -21.97 20.64
CA ALA A 10 -49.34 -21.10 19.93
C ALA A 10 -48.68 -20.19 18.85
N VAL A 11 -47.35 -20.16 18.77
CA VAL A 11 -46.63 -19.23 17.89
C VAL A 11 -46.14 -19.96 16.63
N PRO A 12 -46.46 -19.49 15.42
CA PRO A 12 -45.93 -20.06 14.21
C PRO A 12 -44.47 -19.69 14.03
N GLY A 13 -43.65 -20.60 13.48
CA GLY A 13 -42.20 -20.39 13.31
C GLY A 13 -41.84 -19.16 12.48
N TRP A 14 -42.60 -18.79 11.46
CA TRP A 14 -42.36 -17.58 10.66
C TRP A 14 -42.47 -16.29 11.50
N ALA A 15 -43.32 -16.24 12.51
CA ALA A 15 -43.45 -15.10 13.40
C ALA A 15 -42.19 -14.94 14.30
N ILE A 16 -41.67 -16.06 14.80
CA ILE A 16 -40.41 -16.10 15.56
C ILE A 16 -39.29 -15.62 14.65
N LEU A 17 -39.20 -16.10 13.40
CA LEU A 17 -38.18 -15.68 12.44
C LEU A 17 -38.26 -14.20 12.14
N TRP A 18 -39.46 -13.61 11.99
CA TRP A 18 -39.64 -12.16 11.81
C TRP A 18 -39.06 -11.38 12.99
N VAL A 19 -39.30 -11.79 14.22
CA VAL A 19 -38.76 -11.10 15.40
C VAL A 19 -37.21 -11.13 15.38
N VAL A 20 -36.64 -12.33 15.17
CA VAL A 20 -35.16 -12.48 15.12
C VAL A 20 -34.55 -11.66 13.96
N PHE A 21 -35.18 -11.68 12.79
CA PHE A 21 -34.76 -10.92 11.61
C PHE A 21 -34.73 -9.41 11.89
N LEU A 22 -35.84 -8.86 12.42
CA LEU A 22 -35.95 -7.43 12.72
C LEU A 22 -34.96 -7.00 13.79
N VAL A 23 -34.74 -7.82 14.82
CA VAL A 23 -33.72 -7.54 15.84
C VAL A 23 -32.33 -7.53 15.24
N SER A 24 -31.98 -8.54 14.41
CA SER A 24 -30.66 -8.64 13.79
C SER A 24 -30.39 -7.48 12.82
N VAL A 25 -31.34 -7.17 11.96
CA VAL A 25 -31.23 -6.02 11.01
C VAL A 25 -31.19 -4.69 11.77
N GLY A 26 -32.00 -4.55 12.82
CA GLY A 26 -32.00 -3.35 13.68
C GLY A 26 -30.65 -3.12 14.35
N LEU A 27 -30.06 -4.16 14.95
CA LEU A 27 -28.73 -4.09 15.57
C LEU A 27 -27.63 -3.76 14.54
N PHE A 28 -27.68 -4.41 13.37
CA PHE A 28 -26.78 -4.13 12.27
C PHE A 28 -26.87 -2.67 11.81
N ALA A 29 -28.08 -2.21 11.49
CA ALA A 29 -28.32 -0.84 11.01
C ALA A 29 -27.92 0.20 12.06
N TRP A 30 -28.25 -0.03 13.33
CA TRP A 30 -27.85 0.85 14.43
C TRP A 30 -26.32 0.98 14.52
N ARG A 31 -25.61 -0.17 14.48
CA ARG A 31 -24.15 -0.15 14.59
C ARG A 31 -23.49 0.47 13.35
N VAL A 32 -23.96 0.16 12.15
CA VAL A 32 -23.44 0.76 10.90
C VAL A 32 -23.67 2.27 10.91
N SER A 33 -24.86 2.74 11.29
CA SER A 33 -25.15 4.18 11.43
C SER A 33 -24.22 4.85 12.44
N PHE A 34 -23.89 4.17 13.52
CA PHE A 34 -22.92 4.66 14.50
C PHE A 34 -21.50 4.78 13.88
N LEU A 35 -21.02 3.76 13.15
CA LEU A 35 -19.72 3.79 12.48
C LEU A 35 -19.65 4.90 11.42
N ILE A 36 -20.72 5.11 10.65
CA ILE A 36 -20.81 6.21 9.68
C ILE A 36 -20.70 7.56 10.38
N ARG A 37 -21.39 7.76 11.51
CA ARG A 37 -21.28 9.00 12.30
C ARG A 37 -19.87 9.24 12.82
N LEU A 38 -19.13 8.18 13.19
CA LEU A 38 -17.73 8.29 13.55
C LEU A 38 -16.85 8.75 12.38
N LEU A 39 -17.09 8.24 11.17
CA LEU A 39 -16.36 8.71 9.99
C LEU A 39 -16.66 10.20 9.67
N MET A 40 -17.87 10.64 9.94
CA MET A 40 -18.29 12.03 9.73
C MET A 40 -17.73 13.01 10.77
N LEU A 41 -17.03 12.56 11.79
CA LEU A 41 -16.20 13.42 12.64
C LEU A 41 -15.03 14.01 11.85
N GLY A 42 -14.52 13.28 10.87
CA GLY A 42 -13.41 13.73 10.03
C GLY A 42 -13.80 14.85 9.07
N ARG A 43 -12.79 15.64 8.69
CA ARG A 43 -12.94 16.73 7.72
C ARG A 43 -13.49 16.23 6.39
N SER A 44 -14.23 17.09 5.69
CA SER A 44 -14.75 16.81 4.36
C SER A 44 -13.61 16.67 3.33
N GLU A 45 -13.75 15.72 2.44
CA GLU A 45 -12.86 15.51 1.29
C GLU A 45 -13.70 15.04 0.11
N ILE A 46 -13.52 15.66 -1.06
CA ILE A 46 -14.29 15.32 -2.26
C ILE A 46 -13.63 14.12 -2.95
N ARG A 47 -14.37 13.00 -3.02
CA ARG A 47 -13.93 11.74 -3.64
C ARG A 47 -14.99 11.18 -4.61
N TRP A 48 -15.81 12.03 -5.19
CA TRP A 48 -16.88 11.66 -6.12
C TRP A 48 -16.56 11.99 -7.59
N ASP A 49 -15.30 12.36 -7.87
CA ASP A 49 -14.79 12.56 -9.23
C ASP A 49 -14.54 11.24 -9.96
N ARG A 50 -14.52 11.26 -11.30
CA ARG A 50 -14.10 10.13 -12.16
C ARG A 50 -14.76 8.79 -11.79
N ILE A 51 -16.07 8.77 -11.57
CA ILE A 51 -16.87 7.61 -11.15
C ILE A 51 -16.56 6.31 -11.96
N PRO A 52 -16.47 6.34 -13.31
CA PRO A 52 -16.15 5.13 -14.08
C PRO A 52 -14.79 4.51 -13.68
N ALA A 53 -13.77 5.33 -13.42
CA ALA A 53 -12.47 4.85 -12.99
C ALA A 53 -12.54 4.21 -11.58
N ARG A 54 -13.37 4.75 -10.68
CA ARG A 54 -13.62 4.20 -9.35
C ARG A 54 -14.34 2.86 -9.40
N ILE A 55 -15.39 2.75 -10.23
CA ILE A 55 -16.10 1.49 -10.46
C ILE A 55 -15.14 0.45 -11.04
N LYS A 56 -14.29 0.82 -12.02
CA LYS A 56 -13.26 -0.08 -12.54
C LYS A 56 -12.31 -0.58 -11.45
N ARG A 57 -11.90 0.29 -10.50
CA ARG A 57 -11.08 -0.13 -9.36
C ARG A 57 -11.80 -1.15 -8.47
N VAL A 58 -13.06 -0.93 -8.14
CA VAL A 58 -13.86 -1.90 -7.38
C VAL A 58 -13.96 -3.23 -8.12
N ALA A 59 -14.25 -3.21 -9.42
CA ALA A 59 -14.29 -4.43 -10.23
C ALA A 59 -12.96 -5.19 -10.19
N VAL A 60 -11.82 -4.50 -10.32
CA VAL A 60 -10.48 -5.14 -10.37
C VAL A 60 -9.99 -5.57 -8.99
N PHE A 61 -10.12 -4.74 -7.96
CA PHE A 61 -9.48 -4.99 -6.67
C PHE A 61 -10.39 -5.66 -5.66
N VAL A 62 -11.72 -5.43 -5.71
CA VAL A 62 -12.68 -6.09 -4.82
C VAL A 62 -13.19 -7.38 -5.47
N PHE A 63 -13.86 -7.29 -6.61
CA PHE A 63 -14.41 -8.48 -7.26
C PHE A 63 -13.33 -9.33 -7.96
N GLY A 64 -12.38 -8.71 -8.65
CA GLY A 64 -11.25 -9.42 -9.29
C GLY A 64 -10.16 -9.86 -8.32
N GLN A 65 -10.19 -9.47 -7.05
CA GLN A 65 -9.23 -9.86 -5.99
C GLN A 65 -7.75 -9.69 -6.39
N ARG A 66 -7.44 -8.78 -7.33
CA ARG A 66 -6.11 -8.69 -7.98
C ARG A 66 -4.95 -8.67 -6.99
N ARG A 67 -5.04 -7.84 -5.94
CA ARG A 67 -3.98 -7.73 -4.92
C ARG A 67 -3.91 -8.94 -3.98
N MET A 68 -4.96 -9.74 -3.90
CA MET A 68 -4.93 -10.97 -3.10
C MET A 68 -4.04 -12.02 -3.74
N PHE A 69 -4.05 -12.11 -5.08
CA PHE A 69 -3.25 -13.06 -5.83
C PHE A 69 -1.74 -12.72 -5.89
N ASP A 70 -1.32 -11.57 -5.41
CA ASP A 70 0.11 -11.24 -5.22
C ASP A 70 0.80 -12.19 -4.22
N GLU A 71 0.04 -12.77 -3.26
CA GLU A 71 0.47 -13.84 -2.36
C GLU A 71 -0.44 -15.07 -2.58
N PRO A 72 -0.21 -15.93 -3.57
CA PRO A 72 -1.17 -16.96 -4.00
C PRO A 72 -1.52 -17.97 -2.90
N LEU A 73 -0.57 -18.35 -2.05
CA LEU A 73 -0.80 -19.27 -0.92
C LEU A 73 -1.86 -18.76 0.08
N VAL A 74 -2.09 -17.47 0.12
CA VAL A 74 -3.09 -16.82 0.99
C VAL A 74 -4.27 -16.32 0.17
N GLY A 75 -3.97 -15.76 -0.99
CA GLY A 75 -4.94 -15.11 -1.86
C GLY A 75 -5.95 -16.10 -2.44
N ILE A 76 -5.51 -17.28 -2.87
CA ILE A 76 -6.40 -18.30 -3.44
C ILE A 76 -7.42 -18.80 -2.40
N PRO A 77 -7.02 -19.27 -1.20
CA PRO A 77 -8.00 -19.66 -0.17
C PRO A 77 -8.94 -18.51 0.23
N HIS A 78 -8.40 -17.27 0.36
CA HIS A 78 -9.23 -16.11 0.66
C HIS A 78 -10.24 -15.80 -0.45
N ALA A 79 -9.85 -15.94 -1.72
CA ALA A 79 -10.75 -15.75 -2.85
C ALA A 79 -11.91 -16.76 -2.84
N PHE A 80 -11.63 -18.02 -2.52
CA PHE A 80 -12.69 -19.01 -2.35
C PHE A 80 -13.65 -18.68 -1.20
N ILE A 81 -13.14 -18.19 -0.07
CA ILE A 81 -14.00 -17.73 1.03
C ILE A 81 -14.84 -16.53 0.58
N PHE A 82 -14.26 -15.59 -0.15
CA PHE A 82 -14.96 -14.40 -0.64
C PHE A 82 -16.04 -14.73 -1.68
N TYR A 83 -15.72 -15.53 -2.70
CA TYR A 83 -16.71 -15.92 -3.71
C TYR A 83 -17.76 -16.87 -3.12
N GLY A 84 -17.35 -17.75 -2.22
CA GLY A 84 -18.28 -18.57 -1.43
C GLY A 84 -19.26 -17.70 -0.67
N PHE A 85 -18.78 -16.66 0.02
CA PHE A 85 -19.66 -15.69 0.68
C PHE A 85 -20.71 -15.11 -0.28
N LEU A 86 -20.32 -14.67 -1.49
CA LEU A 86 -21.27 -14.13 -2.46
C LEU A 86 -22.31 -15.17 -2.91
N VAL A 87 -21.89 -16.41 -3.16
CA VAL A 87 -22.77 -17.52 -3.53
C VAL A 87 -23.76 -17.82 -2.39
N PHE A 88 -23.26 -17.92 -1.15
CA PHE A 88 -24.08 -18.22 0.01
C PHE A 88 -25.05 -17.10 0.39
N VAL A 89 -24.66 -15.84 0.21
CA VAL A 89 -25.58 -14.69 0.43
C VAL A 89 -26.79 -14.81 -0.49
N LEU A 90 -26.58 -15.16 -1.77
CA LEU A 90 -27.70 -15.33 -2.71
C LEU A 90 -28.60 -16.52 -2.33
N ALA A 91 -27.99 -17.67 -2.03
CA ALA A 91 -28.71 -18.88 -1.64
C ALA A 91 -29.53 -18.68 -0.35
N THR A 92 -28.84 -18.24 0.72
CA THR A 92 -29.47 -18.04 2.03
C THR A 92 -30.53 -16.94 2.01
N SER A 93 -30.40 -15.93 1.12
CA SER A 93 -31.47 -14.92 0.94
C SER A 93 -32.77 -15.56 0.45
N GLY A 94 -32.69 -16.54 -0.44
CA GLY A 94 -33.86 -17.32 -0.88
C GLY A 94 -34.51 -18.11 0.27
N MET A 95 -33.69 -18.84 1.04
CA MET A 95 -34.15 -19.56 2.24
C MET A 95 -34.83 -18.65 3.27
N LEU A 96 -34.19 -17.50 3.52
CA LEU A 96 -34.71 -16.52 4.47
C LEU A 96 -36.06 -15.94 4.01
N LEU A 97 -36.18 -15.56 2.73
CA LEU A 97 -37.42 -15.07 2.15
C LEU A 97 -38.55 -16.10 2.20
N GLN A 98 -38.28 -17.38 1.88
CA GLN A 98 -39.23 -18.46 2.02
C GLN A 98 -39.65 -18.63 3.48
N GLY A 99 -38.71 -18.55 4.41
CA GLY A 99 -38.97 -18.67 5.84
C GLY A 99 -39.83 -17.54 6.40
N LEU A 100 -39.59 -16.28 5.94
CA LEU A 100 -40.36 -15.09 6.36
C LEU A 100 -41.74 -15.02 5.71
N PHE A 101 -41.89 -15.54 4.49
CA PHE A 101 -43.13 -15.49 3.70
C PHE A 101 -43.49 -16.91 3.16
N PRO A 102 -43.91 -17.84 4.01
CA PRO A 102 -44.15 -19.22 3.58
C PRO A 102 -45.23 -19.39 2.50
N SER A 103 -46.09 -18.39 2.36
CA SER A 103 -47.17 -18.37 1.35
C SER A 103 -46.76 -17.84 -0.02
N LEU A 104 -45.58 -17.22 -0.13
CA LEU A 104 -45.08 -16.68 -1.40
C LEU A 104 -44.27 -17.75 -2.14
N PRO A 105 -44.53 -17.99 -3.44
CA PRO A 105 -43.74 -18.90 -4.26
C PRO A 105 -42.39 -18.22 -4.62
N VAL A 106 -41.46 -18.21 -3.68
CA VAL A 106 -40.10 -17.69 -3.92
C VAL A 106 -39.29 -18.82 -4.59
N PRO A 107 -38.72 -18.60 -5.79
CA PRO A 107 -37.86 -19.60 -6.42
C PRO A 107 -36.64 -19.88 -5.55
N SER A 108 -36.42 -21.13 -5.19
CA SER A 108 -35.23 -21.54 -4.46
C SER A 108 -34.05 -21.72 -5.44
N LEU A 109 -33.01 -20.92 -5.28
CA LEU A 109 -31.76 -21.12 -6.02
C LEU A 109 -31.11 -22.44 -5.69
N GLU A 110 -31.34 -22.93 -4.48
CA GLU A 110 -30.82 -24.21 -3.97
C GLU A 110 -31.48 -25.44 -4.60
N GLU A 111 -32.68 -25.29 -5.18
CA GLU A 111 -33.39 -26.35 -5.91
C GLU A 111 -33.13 -26.29 -7.41
N ASN A 112 -32.41 -25.28 -7.87
CA ASN A 112 -32.01 -25.16 -9.27
C ASN A 112 -30.88 -26.16 -9.59
N ARG A 113 -31.14 -27.05 -10.56
CA ARG A 113 -30.21 -28.11 -10.97
C ARG A 113 -28.82 -27.66 -11.38
N PHE A 114 -28.62 -26.37 -11.75
CA PHE A 114 -27.34 -25.81 -12.14
C PHE A 114 -26.65 -25.05 -11.00
N VAL A 115 -27.42 -24.51 -10.09
CA VAL A 115 -26.91 -23.68 -8.99
C VAL A 115 -26.62 -24.52 -7.74
N ALA A 116 -27.46 -25.49 -7.42
CA ALA A 116 -27.30 -26.36 -6.25
C ALA A 116 -25.95 -27.08 -6.20
N PRO A 117 -25.43 -27.69 -7.31
CA PRO A 117 -24.09 -28.29 -7.32
C PRO A 117 -22.99 -27.30 -7.00
N VAL A 118 -23.11 -26.07 -7.50
CA VAL A 118 -22.12 -25.00 -7.25
C VAL A 118 -22.08 -24.66 -5.77
N ILE A 119 -23.24 -24.50 -5.12
CA ILE A 119 -23.33 -24.19 -3.69
C ILE A 119 -22.75 -25.34 -2.86
N ASP A 120 -23.11 -26.60 -3.17
CA ASP A 120 -22.63 -27.79 -2.49
C ASP A 120 -21.09 -27.92 -2.55
N VAL A 121 -20.50 -27.75 -3.75
CA VAL A 121 -19.05 -27.75 -3.95
C VAL A 121 -18.40 -26.60 -3.19
N PHE A 122 -18.96 -25.39 -3.25
CA PHE A 122 -18.41 -24.25 -2.52
C PHE A 122 -18.43 -24.45 -1.01
N ALA A 123 -19.40 -25.15 -0.44
CA ALA A 123 -19.42 -25.46 0.99
C ALA A 123 -18.15 -26.21 1.43
N VAL A 124 -17.77 -27.23 0.67
CA VAL A 124 -16.55 -28.01 0.96
C VAL A 124 -15.28 -27.22 0.66
N VAL A 125 -15.23 -26.51 -0.47
CA VAL A 125 -14.07 -25.68 -0.85
C VAL A 125 -13.80 -24.61 0.20
N VAL A 126 -14.83 -23.94 0.73
CA VAL A 126 -14.70 -22.95 1.81
C VAL A 126 -14.17 -23.60 3.09
N LEU A 127 -14.63 -24.79 3.47
CA LEU A 127 -14.09 -25.53 4.64
C LEU A 127 -12.58 -25.82 4.47
N ILE A 128 -12.17 -26.28 3.29
CA ILE A 128 -10.74 -26.51 2.98
C ILE A 128 -9.96 -25.19 3.05
N ALA A 129 -10.48 -24.11 2.48
CA ALA A 129 -9.85 -22.80 2.51
C ALA A 129 -9.72 -22.25 3.94
N LEU A 130 -10.72 -22.47 4.80
CA LEU A 130 -10.67 -22.15 6.22
C LEU A 130 -9.61 -22.97 6.97
N ALA A 131 -9.49 -24.26 6.66
CA ALA A 131 -8.43 -25.11 7.24
C ALA A 131 -7.04 -24.60 6.89
N ILE A 132 -6.79 -24.26 5.60
CA ILE A 132 -5.51 -23.71 5.12
C ILE A 132 -5.19 -22.36 5.79
N THR A 133 -6.17 -21.44 5.84
CA THR A 133 -5.96 -20.13 6.45
C THR A 133 -5.79 -20.20 7.97
N SER A 134 -6.46 -21.14 8.63
CA SER A 134 -6.30 -21.41 10.06
C SER A 134 -4.94 -22.04 10.35
N PHE A 135 -4.49 -23.03 9.57
CA PHE A 135 -3.14 -23.59 9.69
C PHE A 135 -2.07 -22.51 9.59
N ARG A 136 -2.17 -21.62 8.59
CA ARG A 136 -1.26 -20.49 8.46
C ARG A 136 -1.27 -19.59 9.68
N ARG A 137 -2.46 -19.30 10.26
CA ARG A 137 -2.60 -18.41 11.40
C ARG A 137 -2.05 -19.00 12.70
N PHE A 138 -2.33 -20.28 12.96
CA PHE A 138 -1.99 -20.89 14.24
C PHE A 138 -0.63 -21.57 14.25
N VAL A 139 -0.18 -22.11 13.09
CA VAL A 139 1.08 -22.87 12.97
C VAL A 139 2.19 -22.02 12.40
N ILE A 140 2.00 -21.42 11.20
CA ILE A 140 3.07 -20.66 10.51
C ILE A 140 3.31 -19.30 11.20
N ARG A 141 2.27 -18.62 11.66
CA ARG A 141 2.33 -17.33 12.39
C ARG A 141 3.21 -16.27 11.72
N PRO A 142 2.95 -15.87 10.48
CA PRO A 142 3.79 -14.90 9.80
C PRO A 142 3.80 -13.55 10.53
N MET A 143 4.91 -12.81 10.42
CA MET A 143 5.07 -11.48 10.99
C MET A 143 3.86 -10.58 10.67
N GLY A 144 3.41 -9.79 11.65
CA GLY A 144 2.29 -8.85 11.52
C GLY A 144 0.89 -9.50 11.53
N LEU A 145 0.77 -10.83 11.59
CA LEU A 145 -0.51 -11.50 11.73
C LEU A 145 -0.78 -11.85 13.18
N GLN A 146 -1.74 -11.15 13.79
CA GLN A 146 -2.14 -11.43 15.17
C GLN A 146 -3.17 -12.54 15.24
N VAL A 147 -3.00 -13.42 16.24
CA VAL A 147 -4.00 -14.42 16.62
C VAL A 147 -4.92 -13.77 17.64
N THR A 148 -6.13 -13.42 17.23
CA THR A 148 -7.16 -12.84 18.10
C THR A 148 -8.34 -13.80 18.24
N TRP A 149 -9.01 -13.77 19.39
CA TRP A 149 -10.23 -14.55 19.62
C TRP A 149 -11.31 -14.22 18.60
N ASP A 150 -11.53 -12.94 18.30
CA ASP A 150 -12.52 -12.47 17.32
C ASP A 150 -12.30 -13.11 15.93
N ALA A 151 -11.04 -13.11 15.45
CA ALA A 151 -10.73 -13.73 14.16
C ALA A 151 -10.92 -15.25 14.14
N THR A 152 -10.70 -15.91 15.28
CA THR A 152 -10.96 -17.35 15.44
C THR A 152 -12.45 -17.63 15.45
N PHE A 153 -13.21 -16.83 16.19
CA PHE A 153 -14.65 -16.94 16.29
C PHE A 153 -15.35 -16.75 14.93
N VAL A 154 -14.90 -15.77 14.15
CA VAL A 154 -15.40 -15.60 12.77
C VAL A 154 -15.13 -16.82 11.90
N ASN A 155 -13.95 -17.44 11.98
CA ASN A 155 -13.65 -18.68 11.25
C ASN A 155 -14.59 -19.83 11.69
N ILE A 156 -14.89 -19.94 12.99
CA ILE A 156 -15.82 -20.92 13.54
C ILE A 156 -17.23 -20.67 13.00
N LEU A 157 -17.70 -19.41 12.95
CA LEU A 157 -19.03 -19.09 12.42
C LEU A 157 -19.15 -19.47 10.94
N ILE A 158 -18.13 -19.16 10.12
CA ILE A 158 -18.15 -19.53 8.69
C ILE A 158 -18.13 -21.05 8.52
N ALA A 159 -17.31 -21.77 9.31
CA ALA A 159 -17.30 -23.22 9.27
C ALA A 159 -18.65 -23.82 9.69
N ALA A 160 -19.28 -23.28 10.76
CA ALA A 160 -20.60 -23.69 11.22
C ALA A 160 -21.68 -23.47 10.15
N LEU A 161 -21.62 -22.37 9.39
CA LEU A 161 -22.53 -22.13 8.25
C LEU A 161 -22.38 -23.21 7.18
N MET A 162 -21.14 -23.59 6.83
CA MET A 162 -20.91 -24.63 5.83
C MET A 162 -21.39 -26.01 6.32
N VAL A 163 -21.09 -26.33 7.57
CA VAL A 163 -21.53 -27.62 8.19
C VAL A 163 -23.04 -27.68 8.30
N THR A 164 -23.70 -26.61 8.75
CA THR A 164 -25.17 -26.59 8.86
C THR A 164 -25.82 -26.61 7.48
N TYR A 165 -25.27 -26.01 6.46
CA TYR A 165 -25.73 -26.12 5.08
C TYR A 165 -25.66 -27.56 4.56
N LEU A 166 -24.50 -28.20 4.68
CA LEU A 166 -24.35 -29.61 4.27
C LEU A 166 -25.28 -30.55 5.06
N GLY A 167 -25.42 -30.30 6.37
CA GLY A 167 -26.30 -31.06 7.22
C GLY A 167 -27.77 -30.95 6.82
N LEU A 168 -28.26 -29.73 6.60
CA LEU A 168 -29.66 -29.52 6.21
C LEU A 168 -30.01 -30.22 4.89
N TRP A 169 -29.11 -30.15 3.88
CA TRP A 169 -29.35 -30.82 2.60
C TRP A 169 -29.24 -32.36 2.71
N SER A 170 -28.26 -32.86 3.46
CA SER A 170 -28.10 -34.29 3.68
C SER A 170 -29.36 -34.91 4.34
N PHE A 171 -29.87 -34.32 5.41
CA PHE A 171 -31.04 -34.80 6.10
C PHE A 171 -32.34 -34.55 5.34
N ARG A 172 -32.42 -33.53 4.49
CA ARG A 172 -33.53 -33.37 3.52
C ARG A 172 -33.59 -34.54 2.55
N ILE A 173 -32.44 -35.00 2.03
CA ILE A 173 -32.33 -36.16 1.13
C ILE A 173 -32.73 -37.46 1.87
N VAL A 174 -32.26 -37.63 3.12
CA VAL A 174 -32.62 -38.83 3.93
C VAL A 174 -34.11 -38.87 4.23
N ALA A 175 -34.76 -37.72 4.49
CA ALA A 175 -36.17 -37.62 4.81
C ALA A 175 -37.10 -37.89 3.60
N ALA A 176 -36.69 -37.41 2.40
CA ALA A 176 -37.49 -37.49 1.17
C ALA A 176 -36.59 -37.77 -0.06
N PRO A 177 -36.09 -39.03 -0.23
CA PRO A 177 -35.13 -39.37 -1.28
C PRO A 177 -35.67 -39.18 -2.70
N GLU A 178 -36.95 -39.43 -2.93
CA GLU A 178 -37.58 -39.40 -4.26
C GLU A 178 -37.89 -37.96 -4.73
N GLU A 179 -38.13 -37.04 -3.81
CA GLU A 179 -38.43 -35.63 -4.12
C GLU A 179 -37.19 -34.79 -4.46
N ASN A 180 -36.00 -35.30 -4.13
CA ASN A 180 -34.76 -34.54 -4.24
C ASN A 180 -33.86 -35.01 -5.40
N ALA A 181 -34.31 -34.74 -6.64
CA ALA A 181 -33.59 -35.09 -7.87
C ALA A 181 -32.38 -34.11 -8.17
N VAL A 182 -32.12 -33.16 -7.28
CA VAL A 182 -31.03 -32.18 -7.49
C VAL A 182 -29.68 -32.83 -7.24
N TRP A 183 -28.75 -32.56 -8.12
CA TRP A 183 -27.39 -33.11 -8.02
C TRP A 183 -26.56 -32.28 -7.02
N VAL A 184 -26.37 -32.80 -5.83
CA VAL A 184 -25.59 -32.22 -4.72
C VAL A 184 -24.65 -33.31 -4.18
N PRO A 185 -23.48 -33.51 -4.80
CA PRO A 185 -22.65 -34.68 -4.60
C PRO A 185 -22.16 -34.87 -3.16
N PHE A 186 -21.77 -33.81 -2.48
CA PHE A 186 -21.24 -33.88 -1.10
C PHE A 186 -22.36 -34.10 -0.08
N ALA A 187 -23.46 -33.35 -0.17
CA ALA A 187 -24.59 -33.55 0.71
C ALA A 187 -25.21 -34.93 0.49
N ARG A 188 -25.27 -35.43 -0.76
CA ARG A 188 -25.75 -36.80 -1.07
C ARG A 188 -24.82 -37.87 -0.51
N GLY A 189 -23.48 -37.71 -0.67
CA GLY A 189 -22.52 -38.65 -0.08
C GLY A 189 -22.66 -38.76 1.44
N LEU A 190 -22.92 -37.63 2.12
CA LEU A 190 -23.24 -37.65 3.57
C LEU A 190 -24.59 -38.33 3.86
N ALA A 191 -25.63 -38.06 3.05
CA ALA A 191 -26.94 -38.69 3.19
C ALA A 191 -26.84 -40.21 3.03
N ASP A 192 -26.09 -40.70 2.06
CA ASP A 192 -25.87 -42.13 1.84
C ASP A 192 -25.14 -42.77 3.04
N GLY A 193 -24.21 -42.04 3.68
CA GLY A 193 -23.56 -42.47 4.92
C GLY A 193 -24.47 -42.50 6.14
N PHE A 194 -25.51 -41.65 6.19
CA PHE A 194 -26.48 -41.58 7.29
C PHE A 194 -27.67 -42.55 7.12
N SER A 195 -28.05 -42.85 5.88
CA SER A 195 -29.20 -43.68 5.51
C SER A 195 -29.22 -45.11 6.10
N PRO A 196 -28.08 -45.79 6.37
CA PRO A 196 -28.08 -47.09 7.03
C PRO A 196 -28.57 -47.05 8.46
N SER A 197 -28.51 -45.94 9.17
CA SER A 197 -28.96 -45.78 10.55
C SER A 197 -30.48 -45.60 10.60
N GLU A 198 -31.21 -46.58 11.17
CA GLU A 198 -32.65 -46.51 11.38
C GLU A 198 -33.04 -45.31 12.25
N ALA A 199 -32.29 -45.06 13.32
CA ALA A 199 -32.52 -43.91 14.21
C ALA A 199 -32.42 -42.57 13.46
N LEU A 200 -31.40 -42.40 12.58
CA LEU A 200 -31.25 -41.17 11.78
C LEU A 200 -32.36 -41.01 10.74
N ARG A 201 -32.79 -42.10 10.10
CA ARG A 201 -33.92 -42.05 9.15
C ARG A 201 -35.22 -41.64 9.84
N THR A 202 -35.52 -42.26 10.99
CA THR A 202 -36.76 -41.98 11.74
C THR A 202 -36.83 -40.51 12.17
N HIS A 203 -35.72 -39.90 12.50
CA HIS A 203 -35.68 -38.51 12.96
C HIS A 203 -35.18 -37.51 11.89
N ALA A 204 -35.03 -37.94 10.63
CA ALA A 204 -34.41 -37.15 9.57
C ALA A 204 -35.08 -35.79 9.34
N GLU A 205 -36.41 -35.73 9.35
CA GLU A 205 -37.15 -34.46 9.20
C GLU A 205 -36.91 -33.52 10.38
N ALA A 206 -36.90 -34.02 11.61
CA ALA A 206 -36.62 -33.19 12.79
C ALA A 206 -35.17 -32.67 12.79
N ILE A 207 -34.22 -33.51 12.35
CA ILE A 207 -32.80 -33.10 12.23
C ILE A 207 -32.64 -32.09 11.09
N HIS A 208 -33.29 -32.26 9.95
CA HIS A 208 -33.32 -31.29 8.87
C HIS A 208 -33.81 -29.92 9.35
N GLN A 209 -34.95 -29.89 10.06
CA GLN A 209 -35.49 -28.67 10.64
C GLN A 209 -34.53 -28.02 11.63
N ALA A 210 -33.87 -28.82 12.49
CA ALA A 210 -32.85 -28.31 13.43
C ALA A 210 -31.67 -27.69 12.72
N PHE A 211 -31.14 -28.30 11.65
CA PHE A 211 -30.06 -27.72 10.84
C PHE A 211 -30.49 -26.44 10.11
N TRP A 212 -31.71 -26.39 9.60
CA TRP A 212 -32.26 -25.20 8.94
C TRP A 212 -32.35 -24.04 9.91
N TRP A 213 -32.95 -24.24 11.10
CA TRP A 213 -33.02 -23.20 12.13
C TRP A 213 -31.64 -22.77 12.61
N ALA A 214 -30.73 -23.71 12.85
CA ALA A 214 -29.37 -23.41 13.25
C ALA A 214 -28.66 -22.54 12.19
N HIS A 215 -28.77 -22.91 10.90
CA HIS A 215 -28.17 -22.16 9.79
C HIS A 215 -28.70 -20.73 9.74
N ILE A 216 -30.00 -20.53 9.72
CA ILE A 216 -30.62 -19.19 9.65
C ILE A 216 -30.31 -18.35 10.90
N LEU A 217 -30.32 -18.94 12.09
CA LEU A 217 -29.96 -18.22 13.32
C LEU A 217 -28.50 -17.82 13.33
N ILE A 218 -27.57 -18.66 12.84
CA ILE A 218 -26.15 -18.30 12.70
C ILE A 218 -26.00 -17.16 11.69
N VAL A 219 -26.72 -17.19 10.56
CA VAL A 219 -26.69 -16.11 9.55
C VAL A 219 -27.14 -14.78 10.16
N LEU A 220 -28.27 -14.76 10.86
CA LEU A 220 -28.83 -13.55 11.47
C LEU A 220 -27.95 -13.05 12.62
N PHE A 221 -27.41 -13.96 13.43
CA PHE A 221 -26.42 -13.60 14.43
C PHE A 221 -25.15 -12.99 13.80
N PHE A 222 -24.63 -13.62 12.74
CA PHE A 222 -23.44 -13.14 12.05
C PHE A 222 -23.67 -11.79 11.39
N LEU A 223 -24.85 -11.54 10.82
CA LEU A 223 -25.25 -10.22 10.31
C LEU A 223 -25.13 -9.16 11.41
N ALA A 224 -25.72 -9.38 12.58
CA ALA A 224 -25.65 -8.45 13.70
C ALA A 224 -24.23 -8.28 14.25
N TYR A 225 -23.42 -9.34 14.25
CA TYR A 225 -22.05 -9.35 14.77
C TYR A 225 -21.02 -8.73 13.80
N LEU A 226 -21.25 -8.78 12.49
CA LEU A 226 -20.33 -8.37 11.43
C LEU A 226 -19.73 -6.97 11.65
N PRO A 227 -20.49 -5.89 11.98
CA PRO A 227 -19.95 -4.55 12.17
C PRO A 227 -19.23 -4.35 13.51
N TYR A 228 -19.16 -5.35 14.37
CA TYR A 228 -18.38 -5.37 15.62
C TYR A 228 -17.08 -6.13 15.48
N SER A 229 -17.01 -7.03 14.52
CA SER A 229 -15.94 -8.00 14.35
C SER A 229 -14.82 -7.51 13.43
N LYS A 230 -13.75 -8.29 13.36
CA LYS A 230 -12.69 -8.13 12.35
C LYS A 230 -13.23 -8.17 10.91
N HIS A 231 -14.39 -8.79 10.69
CA HIS A 231 -15.07 -8.83 9.39
C HIS A 231 -15.67 -7.49 8.94
N MET A 232 -15.61 -6.44 9.76
CA MET A 232 -15.95 -5.07 9.37
C MET A 232 -15.29 -4.66 8.05
N HIS A 233 -14.08 -5.17 7.77
CA HIS A 233 -13.39 -4.93 6.50
C HIS A 233 -14.20 -5.39 5.28
N LEU A 234 -15.04 -6.43 5.40
CA LEU A 234 -15.91 -6.88 4.31
C LEU A 234 -16.85 -5.77 3.84
N MET A 235 -17.36 -4.98 4.78
CA MET A 235 -18.23 -3.83 4.50
C MET A 235 -17.43 -2.59 4.07
N ALA A 236 -16.34 -2.27 4.76
CA ALA A 236 -15.62 -1.03 4.58
C ALA A 236 -14.62 -1.05 3.40
N SER A 237 -14.07 -2.22 3.03
CA SER A 237 -13.06 -2.33 1.96
C SER A 237 -13.57 -1.90 0.58
N PRO A 238 -14.79 -2.28 0.12
CA PRO A 238 -15.29 -1.80 -1.16
C PRO A 238 -15.34 -0.28 -1.25
N PHE A 239 -15.73 0.39 -0.17
CA PHE A 239 -15.74 1.85 -0.08
C PHE A 239 -14.31 2.41 -0.01
N SER A 240 -13.40 1.77 0.73
CA SER A 240 -11.99 2.17 0.74
C SER A 240 -11.38 2.12 -0.66
N VAL A 241 -11.65 1.08 -1.43
CA VAL A 241 -11.17 0.93 -2.81
C VAL A 241 -11.84 1.96 -3.73
N PHE A 242 -13.17 2.14 -3.62
CA PHE A 242 -13.91 3.11 -4.42
C PHE A 242 -13.40 4.53 -4.20
N PHE A 243 -13.24 4.94 -2.94
CA PHE A 243 -12.78 6.28 -2.56
C PHE A 243 -11.26 6.42 -2.50
N SER A 244 -10.49 5.43 -2.97
CA SER A 244 -9.03 5.55 -3.05
C SER A 244 -8.61 6.65 -4.01
N ARG A 245 -7.43 7.25 -3.78
CA ARG A 245 -6.88 8.32 -4.63
C ARG A 245 -6.63 7.82 -6.05
N LEU A 246 -7.07 8.62 -7.03
CA LEU A 246 -6.85 8.37 -8.45
C LEU A 246 -5.67 9.16 -9.01
N GLU A 247 -5.13 10.10 -8.24
CA GLU A 247 -3.92 10.86 -8.54
C GLU A 247 -2.68 9.96 -8.43
N SER A 248 -1.57 10.47 -8.95
CA SER A 248 -0.26 9.82 -8.79
C SER A 248 0.03 9.58 -7.30
N PRO A 249 0.50 8.37 -6.94
CA PRO A 249 0.98 8.10 -5.57
C PRO A 249 2.08 9.08 -5.12
N GLY A 250 2.76 9.68 -6.08
CA GLY A 250 3.83 10.65 -5.86
C GLY A 250 3.37 11.99 -5.30
N ARG A 251 2.08 12.33 -5.44
CA ARG A 251 1.52 13.59 -4.96
C ARG A 251 0.94 13.42 -3.56
N LEU A 252 1.45 14.16 -2.58
CA LEU A 252 0.82 14.24 -1.26
C LEU A 252 -0.41 15.16 -1.28
N PRO A 253 -1.40 14.91 -0.40
CA PRO A 253 -2.48 15.88 -0.18
C PRO A 253 -1.89 17.20 0.30
N ALA A 254 -2.48 18.30 -0.16
CA ALA A 254 -2.21 19.60 0.45
C ALA A 254 -2.62 19.56 1.94
N PRO A 255 -1.91 20.26 2.82
CA PRO A 255 -2.37 20.42 4.19
C PRO A 255 -3.71 21.15 4.17
N ALA A 256 -4.55 20.92 5.17
CA ALA A 256 -5.78 21.67 5.31
C ALA A 256 -5.48 23.11 5.65
N THR A 257 -6.09 24.01 4.89
CA THR A 257 -5.92 25.46 5.07
C THR A 257 -6.94 26.08 6.01
N GLU A 258 -7.92 25.30 6.49
CA GLU A 258 -9.05 25.80 7.29
C GLU A 258 -8.74 25.97 8.79
N SER A 259 -7.58 25.51 9.25
CA SER A 259 -7.12 25.71 10.65
C SER A 259 -5.75 26.37 10.66
N ASP A 260 -5.49 27.19 11.67
CA ASP A 260 -4.17 27.78 11.95
C ASP A 260 -3.11 26.70 12.29
N ARG A 261 -3.50 25.43 12.29
CA ARG A 261 -2.67 24.29 12.66
C ARG A 261 -2.46 23.36 11.48
N LEU A 262 -1.21 22.96 11.26
CA LEU A 262 -0.84 22.00 10.23
C LEU A 262 -0.90 20.56 10.75
N GLY A 263 -1.35 19.64 9.89
CA GLY A 263 -1.36 18.21 10.20
C GLY A 263 -2.56 17.75 11.05
N ALA A 264 -2.42 16.58 11.67
CA ALA A 264 -3.46 15.98 12.47
C ALA A 264 -2.90 15.23 13.68
N GLU A 265 -3.57 15.35 14.83
CA GLU A 265 -3.34 14.58 16.06
C GLU A 265 -4.65 14.20 16.75
N ARG A 266 -5.76 14.86 16.39
CA ARG A 266 -7.11 14.61 16.88
C ARG A 266 -7.96 14.01 15.77
N LEU A 267 -8.99 13.25 16.11
CA LEU A 267 -9.83 12.55 15.14
C LEU A 267 -10.49 13.48 14.11
N GLU A 268 -10.94 14.65 14.53
CA GLU A 268 -11.59 15.64 13.68
C GLU A 268 -10.63 16.33 12.67
N GLU A 269 -9.33 16.23 12.92
CA GLU A 269 -8.31 16.82 12.05
C GLU A 269 -7.94 15.90 10.88
N PHE A 270 -8.29 14.59 10.94
CA PHE A 270 -8.18 13.68 9.80
C PHE A 270 -9.36 13.85 8.84
N THR A 271 -9.15 13.52 7.57
CA THR A 271 -10.28 13.45 6.64
C THR A 271 -11.11 12.18 6.90
N TRP A 272 -12.41 12.22 6.56
CA TRP A 272 -13.26 11.03 6.65
C TRP A 272 -12.68 9.83 5.88
N ARG A 273 -11.93 10.11 4.80
CA ARG A 273 -11.27 9.06 4.00
C ARG A 273 -10.10 8.42 4.76
N GLN A 274 -9.32 9.19 5.49
CA GLN A 274 -8.27 8.66 6.36
C GLN A 274 -8.87 7.80 7.47
N LEU A 275 -9.94 8.27 8.12
CA LEU A 275 -10.68 7.51 9.14
C LEU A 275 -11.29 6.22 8.58
N LEU A 276 -11.78 6.22 7.35
CA LEU A 276 -12.28 5.01 6.68
C LEU A 276 -11.20 3.92 6.58
N SER A 277 -9.93 4.29 6.45
CA SER A 277 -8.82 3.33 6.42
C SER A 277 -8.77 2.47 7.69
N ALA A 278 -9.16 3.02 8.84
CA ALA A 278 -9.24 2.31 10.10
C ALA A 278 -10.24 1.15 10.08
N PHE A 279 -11.42 1.36 9.49
CA PHE A 279 -12.46 0.32 9.39
C PHE A 279 -12.23 -0.65 8.23
N ALA A 280 -11.60 -0.19 7.14
CA ALA A 280 -11.28 -1.02 5.99
C ALA A 280 -10.08 -1.96 6.23
N CYS A 281 -9.24 -1.69 7.23
CA CYS A 281 -8.07 -2.49 7.51
C CYS A 281 -8.45 -3.91 7.96
N ALA A 282 -8.05 -4.92 7.15
CA ALA A 282 -8.23 -6.34 7.47
C ALA A 282 -7.20 -6.88 8.48
N GLU A 283 -6.24 -6.04 8.93
CA GLU A 283 -5.13 -6.43 9.82
C GLU A 283 -4.36 -7.66 9.31
N CYS A 284 -4.20 -7.78 8.01
CA CYS A 284 -3.57 -8.94 7.36
C CYS A 284 -2.03 -8.96 7.49
N GLY A 285 -1.41 -7.87 7.94
CA GLY A 285 0.04 -7.74 8.18
C GLY A 285 0.90 -7.58 6.92
N ARG A 286 0.34 -7.51 5.71
CA ARG A 286 1.14 -7.35 4.48
C ARG A 286 1.98 -6.07 4.47
N CYS A 287 1.41 -4.95 4.90
CA CYS A 287 2.10 -3.67 4.99
C CYS A 287 3.28 -3.71 5.98
N GLU A 288 3.19 -4.49 7.04
CA GLU A 288 4.25 -4.65 8.04
C GLU A 288 5.37 -5.57 7.52
N ARG A 289 5.01 -6.71 6.88
CA ARG A 289 5.98 -7.62 6.24
C ARG A 289 6.73 -6.99 5.06
N SER A 290 6.20 -5.95 4.44
CA SER A 290 6.85 -5.22 3.35
C SER A 290 7.54 -3.93 3.81
N CYS A 291 7.36 -3.52 5.07
CA CYS A 291 7.97 -2.30 5.60
C CYS A 291 9.44 -2.51 5.89
N PRO A 292 10.36 -1.74 5.27
CA PRO A 292 11.80 -1.89 5.49
C PRO A 292 12.19 -1.60 6.94
N SER A 293 11.63 -0.57 7.55
CA SER A 293 11.88 -0.21 8.94
C SER A 293 11.40 -1.29 9.91
N ALA A 294 10.19 -1.83 9.73
CA ALA A 294 9.69 -2.93 10.56
C ALA A 294 10.54 -4.21 10.44
N ILE A 295 10.99 -4.54 9.22
CA ILE A 295 11.85 -5.72 8.97
C ILE A 295 13.24 -5.51 9.58
N ALA A 296 13.74 -4.30 9.58
CA ALA A 296 15.03 -3.95 10.22
C ALA A 296 14.95 -3.92 11.76
N GLY A 297 13.75 -3.96 12.34
CA GLY A 297 13.52 -3.89 13.79
C GLY A 297 13.36 -2.49 14.33
N GLU A 298 13.21 -1.48 13.45
CA GLU A 298 12.84 -0.13 13.86
C GLU A 298 11.36 -0.06 14.31
N PRO A 299 10.98 0.91 15.15
CA PRO A 299 9.64 0.96 15.78
C PRO A 299 8.49 1.34 14.82
N CYS A 300 8.66 1.24 13.51
CA CYS A 300 7.63 1.58 12.52
C CYS A 300 6.74 0.39 12.21
N SER A 301 5.44 0.49 12.45
CA SER A 301 4.45 -0.48 12.00
C SER A 301 3.28 0.21 11.27
N PRO A 302 3.22 0.14 9.92
CA PRO A 302 2.10 0.71 9.18
C PRO A 302 0.75 0.08 9.53
N ARG A 303 0.74 -1.20 9.95
CA ARG A 303 -0.45 -1.89 10.44
C ARG A 303 -0.91 -1.30 11.78
N GLN A 304 0.04 -1.13 12.72
CA GLN A 304 -0.28 -0.60 14.04
C GLN A 304 -0.76 0.84 13.97
N LEU A 305 -0.19 1.66 13.09
CA LEU A 305 -0.65 3.03 12.82
C LEU A 305 -2.15 3.07 12.52
N VAL A 306 -2.62 2.25 11.57
CA VAL A 306 -4.04 2.20 11.18
C VAL A 306 -4.90 1.55 12.26
N HIS A 307 -4.37 0.55 12.97
CA HIS A 307 -5.05 -0.09 14.11
C HIS A 307 -5.24 0.90 15.26
N ASN A 308 -4.21 1.66 15.62
CA ASN A 308 -4.28 2.66 16.68
C ASN A 308 -5.30 3.77 16.36
N LEU A 309 -5.38 4.18 15.10
CA LEU A 309 -6.43 5.11 14.64
C LEU A 309 -7.83 4.50 14.81
N LYS A 310 -8.01 3.18 14.54
CA LYS A 310 -9.27 2.47 14.80
C LYS A 310 -9.61 2.42 16.29
N VAL A 311 -8.63 2.12 17.13
CA VAL A 311 -8.80 2.08 18.58
C VAL A 311 -9.24 3.44 19.11
N GLN A 312 -8.52 4.50 18.74
CA GLN A 312 -8.85 5.88 19.11
C GLN A 312 -10.28 6.25 18.68
N LEU A 313 -10.64 5.94 17.42
CA LEU A 313 -11.94 6.25 16.85
C LEU A 313 -13.09 5.53 17.58
N LEU A 314 -12.91 4.28 17.98
CA LEU A 314 -13.93 3.50 18.69
C LEU A 314 -14.02 3.84 20.18
N GLN A 315 -12.91 4.21 20.81
CA GLN A 315 -12.87 4.54 22.25
C GLN A 315 -13.30 5.99 22.54
N HIS A 316 -12.80 6.95 21.77
CA HIS A 316 -13.00 8.38 22.04
C HIS A 316 -14.03 9.05 21.12
N GLY A 317 -14.25 8.50 19.92
CA GLY A 317 -15.25 9.02 18.97
C GLY A 317 -16.68 9.14 19.54
N PRO A 318 -17.17 8.21 20.39
CA PRO A 318 -18.49 8.33 21.01
C PRO A 318 -18.65 9.60 21.86
N ALA A 319 -17.61 9.95 22.61
CA ALA A 319 -17.62 11.16 23.42
C ALA A 319 -17.66 12.43 22.55
N LEU A 320 -16.92 12.44 21.44
CA LEU A 320 -16.95 13.54 20.46
C LEU A 320 -18.31 13.72 19.81
N LEU A 321 -18.99 12.63 19.46
CA LEU A 321 -20.37 12.68 18.93
C LEU A 321 -21.37 13.25 19.95
N GLN A 322 -21.07 13.12 21.26
CA GLN A 322 -21.89 13.71 22.33
C GLN A 322 -21.52 15.18 22.59
N LYS A 323 -20.21 15.55 22.51
CA LYS A 323 -19.73 16.93 22.69
C LYS A 323 -20.26 17.90 21.62
N ALA A 324 -20.55 17.45 20.44
CA ALA A 324 -21.29 18.25 19.47
C ALA A 324 -22.68 18.70 20.01
N ARG A 325 -23.08 18.20 21.20
CA ARG A 325 -24.28 18.57 21.94
C ARG A 325 -24.01 19.29 23.27
N ALA A 326 -22.76 19.34 23.76
CA ALA A 326 -22.42 20.02 25.01
C ALA A 326 -20.98 20.52 24.99
N THR A 327 -20.77 21.81 25.23
CA THR A 327 -19.47 22.44 25.49
C THR A 327 -18.95 21.96 26.85
N ALA A 328 -17.86 21.17 26.89
CA ALA A 328 -17.19 20.84 28.12
C ALA A 328 -15.69 20.53 27.96
N ASP A 329 -14.90 21.16 28.81
CA ASP A 329 -13.46 20.99 29.06
C ASP A 329 -13.09 19.57 29.52
N GLY A 330 -12.82 18.68 28.62
CA GLY A 330 -12.17 17.42 28.89
C GLY A 330 -11.24 17.13 27.73
N GLY A 331 -9.95 17.39 27.92
CA GLY A 331 -8.94 17.19 26.86
C GLY A 331 -9.03 15.80 26.27
N GLU A 332 -9.25 15.72 24.96
CA GLU A 332 -9.15 14.47 24.23
C GLU A 332 -7.71 13.98 24.30
N PRO A 333 -7.46 12.68 24.62
CA PRO A 333 -6.11 12.17 24.59
C PRO A 333 -5.58 12.26 23.16
N ALA A 334 -4.44 12.95 22.99
CA ALA A 334 -3.77 13.09 21.72
C ALA A 334 -3.36 11.70 21.20
N LEU A 335 -3.49 11.49 19.92
CA LEU A 335 -3.03 10.25 19.27
C LEU A 335 -1.50 10.12 19.39
N ILE A 336 -0.79 11.24 19.19
CA ILE A 336 0.67 11.34 19.35
C ILE A 336 1.03 11.48 20.83
N GLY A 337 1.95 10.66 21.29
CA GLY A 337 2.37 10.58 22.70
C GLY A 337 1.49 9.64 23.56
N GLY A 338 0.34 9.20 22.99
CA GLY A 338 -0.50 8.18 23.57
C GLY A 338 -0.34 6.83 22.87
N LEU A 339 -1.20 6.58 21.87
CA LEU A 339 -1.19 5.33 21.10
C LEU A 339 -0.09 5.26 20.04
N ILE A 340 0.42 6.39 19.57
CA ILE A 340 1.49 6.50 18.57
C ILE A 340 2.61 7.34 19.15
N THR A 341 3.82 6.82 19.09
CA THR A 341 5.01 7.52 19.58
C THR A 341 5.73 8.30 18.47
N PRO A 342 6.40 9.43 18.76
CA PRO A 342 7.20 10.13 17.77
C PRO A 342 8.25 9.24 17.07
N PRO A 343 8.99 8.34 17.75
CA PRO A 343 9.91 7.41 17.10
C PRO A 343 9.25 6.52 16.04
N GLU A 344 8.00 6.03 16.27
CA GLU A 344 7.26 5.24 15.28
C GLU A 344 7.00 6.03 13.98
N LEU A 345 6.74 7.33 14.11
CA LEU A 345 6.50 8.21 12.98
C LEU A 345 7.80 8.54 12.25
N TRP A 346 8.88 8.84 12.98
CA TRP A 346 10.16 9.20 12.37
C TRP A 346 10.90 8.02 11.75
N ALA A 347 10.67 6.79 12.19
CA ALA A 347 11.23 5.59 11.58
C ALA A 347 10.68 5.30 10.16
N CYS A 348 9.61 5.95 9.72
CA CYS A 348 9.07 5.76 8.38
C CYS A 348 9.95 6.42 7.31
N THR A 349 10.40 5.62 6.33
CA THR A 349 11.21 6.06 5.18
C THR A 349 10.38 6.63 4.02
N THR A 350 9.10 6.77 4.17
CA THR A 350 8.16 7.24 3.12
C THR A 350 8.25 6.50 1.78
N CYS A 351 8.61 5.23 1.78
CA CYS A 351 8.91 4.46 0.56
C CYS A 351 7.66 3.89 -0.17
N LEU A 352 6.44 4.10 0.33
CA LEU A 352 5.16 3.57 -0.19
C LEU A 352 5.01 2.04 -0.21
N SER A 353 5.93 1.25 0.32
CA SER A 353 5.81 -0.20 0.29
C SER A 353 4.52 -0.69 0.96
N CYS A 354 4.15 -0.11 2.09
CA CYS A 354 2.92 -0.43 2.82
C CYS A 354 1.64 -0.20 1.98
N ALA A 355 1.59 0.90 1.22
CA ALA A 355 0.44 1.23 0.36
C ALA A 355 0.38 0.32 -0.87
N GLU A 356 1.55 -0.01 -1.45
CA GLU A 356 1.65 -0.91 -2.60
C GLU A 356 1.18 -2.33 -2.28
N HIS A 357 1.47 -2.83 -1.07
CA HIS A 357 1.06 -4.18 -0.66
C HIS A 357 -0.31 -4.24 0.03
N CYS A 358 -1.00 -3.10 0.21
CA CYS A 358 -2.30 -3.07 0.86
C CYS A 358 -3.41 -3.58 -0.07
N PRO A 359 -4.11 -4.68 0.27
CA PRO A 359 -5.17 -5.23 -0.59
C PRO A 359 -6.40 -4.32 -0.66
N VAL A 360 -6.63 -3.50 0.36
CA VAL A 360 -7.79 -2.61 0.47
C VAL A 360 -7.47 -1.14 0.15
N LEU A 361 -6.28 -0.87 -0.40
CA LEU A 361 -5.81 0.43 -0.85
C LEU A 361 -5.88 1.53 0.24
N ASN A 362 -5.50 1.20 1.47
CA ASN A 362 -5.36 2.19 2.54
C ASN A 362 -4.24 3.19 2.26
N GLU A 363 -4.50 4.46 2.58
CA GLU A 363 -3.61 5.58 2.30
C GLU A 363 -2.70 5.89 3.51
N HIS A 364 -1.86 4.93 3.91
CA HIS A 364 -0.97 5.05 5.09
C HIS A 364 -0.11 6.31 5.06
N MET A 365 0.37 6.71 3.87
CA MET A 365 1.30 7.83 3.72
C MET A 365 0.66 9.17 4.07
N SER A 366 -0.61 9.39 3.72
CA SER A 366 -1.30 10.63 4.06
C SER A 366 -1.49 10.77 5.58
N ILE A 367 -1.83 9.68 6.26
CA ILE A 367 -1.95 9.64 7.73
C ILE A 367 -0.58 9.92 8.38
N MET A 368 0.47 9.25 7.90
CA MET A 368 1.83 9.38 8.41
C MET A 368 2.35 10.83 8.30
N VAL A 369 2.15 11.45 7.13
CA VAL A 369 2.64 12.81 6.90
C VAL A 369 1.82 13.84 7.69
N ASP A 370 0.50 13.65 7.85
CA ASP A 370 -0.31 14.56 8.67
C ASP A 370 0.09 14.53 10.15
N LEU A 371 0.42 13.34 10.69
CA LEU A 371 0.97 13.23 12.04
C LEU A 371 2.36 13.88 12.15
N ARG A 372 3.23 13.73 11.15
CA ARG A 372 4.54 14.41 11.10
C ARG A 372 4.43 15.93 11.03
N ARG A 373 3.48 16.47 10.25
CA ARG A 373 3.17 17.91 10.20
C ARG A 373 2.90 18.47 11.60
N ARG A 374 2.18 17.71 12.42
CA ARG A 374 1.92 18.08 13.82
C ARG A 374 3.17 18.04 14.69
N LEU A 375 4.05 17.05 14.53
CA LEU A 375 5.33 16.99 15.24
C LEU A 375 6.24 18.17 14.87
N VAL A 376 6.31 18.51 13.58
CA VAL A 376 7.06 19.67 13.10
C VAL A 376 6.55 20.97 13.73
N GLU A 377 5.24 21.18 13.73
CA GLU A 377 4.63 22.36 14.34
C GLU A 377 4.92 22.48 15.84
N ARG A 378 5.09 21.33 16.54
CA ARG A 378 5.50 21.29 17.95
C ARG A 378 7.01 21.44 18.16
N GLY A 379 7.79 21.48 17.09
CA GLY A 379 9.26 21.48 17.18
C GLY A 379 9.85 20.11 17.58
N GLU A 380 9.09 19.04 17.48
CA GLU A 380 9.50 17.67 17.86
C GLU A 380 10.20 16.96 16.66
N LEU A 381 11.32 17.53 16.18
CA LEU A 381 12.17 16.98 15.14
C LEU A 381 13.50 16.50 15.68
N ASP A 382 14.12 15.55 14.98
CA ASP A 382 15.51 15.19 15.19
C ASP A 382 16.45 16.40 14.95
N VAL A 383 17.44 16.57 15.81
CA VAL A 383 18.35 17.75 15.79
C VAL A 383 19.11 17.87 14.45
N ARG A 384 19.58 16.75 13.90
CA ARG A 384 20.30 16.77 12.61
C ARG A 384 19.37 17.06 11.44
N LEU A 385 18.11 16.61 11.52
CA LEU A 385 17.10 16.98 10.54
C LEU A 385 16.78 18.47 10.59
N GLN A 386 16.69 19.06 11.81
CA GLN A 386 16.51 20.51 11.99
C GLN A 386 17.69 21.29 11.36
N GLU A 387 18.94 20.85 11.59
CA GLU A 387 20.12 21.45 10.97
C GLU A 387 20.05 21.37 9.44
N ALA A 388 19.69 20.22 8.89
CA ALA A 388 19.51 20.05 7.44
C ALA A 388 18.44 21.00 6.89
N PHE A 389 17.34 21.22 7.60
CA PHE A 389 16.28 22.15 7.21
C PHE A 389 16.72 23.62 7.33
N ALA A 390 17.44 24.00 8.36
CA ALA A 390 18.05 25.33 8.47
C ALA A 390 19.03 25.58 7.31
N ASN A 391 19.79 24.57 6.92
CA ASN A 391 20.68 24.66 5.75
C ASN A 391 19.89 24.79 4.44
N LEU A 392 18.78 24.07 4.28
CA LEU A 392 17.88 24.21 3.12
C LEU A 392 17.33 25.64 3.00
N GLU A 393 16.86 26.20 4.09
CA GLU A 393 16.33 27.55 4.13
C GLU A 393 17.40 28.60 3.75
N ARG A 394 18.59 28.52 4.40
CA ARG A 394 19.67 29.49 4.27
C ARG A 394 20.42 29.34 2.95
N TYR A 395 20.79 28.13 2.55
CA TYR A 395 21.71 27.88 1.43
C TYR A 395 21.01 27.18 0.23
N GLY A 396 19.77 26.76 0.36
CA GLY A 396 19.06 26.01 -0.68
C GLY A 396 19.57 24.58 -0.90
N ASN A 397 20.37 24.05 0.05
CA ASN A 397 20.83 22.66 0.07
C ASN A 397 21.09 22.19 1.49
N SER A 398 20.87 20.89 1.77
CA SER A 398 21.01 20.29 3.10
C SER A 398 22.47 20.21 3.59
N PHE A 399 23.45 20.35 2.68
CA PHE A 399 24.89 20.27 2.99
C PHE A 399 25.46 21.55 3.60
N GLY A 400 24.68 22.65 3.72
CA GLY A 400 25.15 23.94 4.23
C GLY A 400 26.21 24.60 3.34
N GLN A 401 26.31 24.19 2.08
CA GLN A 401 27.29 24.68 1.15
C GLN A 401 26.80 25.93 0.41
N SER A 402 27.74 26.87 0.15
CA SER A 402 27.43 28.04 -0.68
C SER A 402 26.88 27.65 -2.05
N GLU A 403 25.86 28.36 -2.53
CA GLU A 403 25.26 28.17 -3.85
C GLU A 403 26.29 28.28 -5.00
N ARG A 404 27.35 29.11 -4.84
CA ARG A 404 28.45 29.23 -5.80
C ARG A 404 29.19 27.90 -6.01
N LYS A 405 29.19 27.02 -5.01
CA LYS A 405 29.84 25.71 -5.10
C LYS A 405 28.99 24.68 -5.89
N ARG A 406 27.74 24.99 -6.22
CA ARG A 406 26.86 24.07 -6.96
C ARG A 406 27.44 23.62 -8.30
N ALA A 407 28.21 24.47 -8.96
CA ALA A 407 28.81 24.16 -10.25
C ALA A 407 30.28 23.67 -10.18
N VAL A 408 30.85 23.45 -8.98
CA VAL A 408 32.27 23.02 -8.84
C VAL A 408 32.52 21.68 -9.54
N TRP A 409 31.56 20.79 -9.59
CA TRP A 409 31.68 19.52 -10.30
C TRP A 409 32.02 19.68 -11.80
N THR A 410 31.71 20.84 -12.43
CA THR A 410 31.99 21.10 -13.84
C THR A 410 33.46 21.37 -14.11
N GLN A 411 34.29 21.69 -13.09
CA GLN A 411 35.69 21.98 -13.25
C GLN A 411 36.53 20.81 -13.79
N GLY A 412 36.02 19.60 -13.73
CA GLY A 412 36.67 18.41 -14.29
C GLY A 412 36.19 18.03 -15.69
N LEU A 413 35.46 18.92 -16.39
CA LEU A 413 35.02 18.76 -17.77
C LEU A 413 35.87 19.57 -18.73
N ASP A 414 36.09 19.07 -19.93
CA ASP A 414 36.76 19.72 -21.05
C ASP A 414 35.83 20.66 -21.83
N PHE A 415 34.57 20.74 -21.44
CA PHE A 415 33.54 21.64 -21.96
C PHE A 415 32.75 22.28 -20.82
N LYS A 416 31.99 23.32 -21.13
CA LYS A 416 31.12 23.99 -20.16
C LYS A 416 29.65 23.70 -20.50
N PRO A 417 28.86 23.12 -19.59
CA PRO A 417 27.42 23.00 -19.79
C PRO A 417 26.76 24.35 -20.04
N LYS A 418 25.76 24.44 -20.93
CA LYS A 418 25.03 25.67 -21.20
C LYS A 418 24.33 26.20 -19.93
N ASP A 419 24.26 27.54 -19.83
CA ASP A 419 23.44 28.21 -18.83
C ASP A 419 22.03 28.41 -19.41
N ALA A 420 21.08 27.54 -19.00
CA ALA A 420 19.71 27.55 -19.51
C ALA A 420 18.95 28.86 -19.24
N ARG A 421 19.46 29.73 -18.34
CA ARG A 421 18.92 31.07 -18.09
C ARG A 421 19.30 32.07 -19.17
N LYS A 422 20.39 31.80 -19.90
CA LYS A 422 20.97 32.70 -20.89
C LYS A 422 20.68 32.29 -22.31
N GLU A 423 20.69 30.98 -22.57
CA GLU A 423 20.49 30.40 -23.90
C GLU A 423 19.49 29.27 -23.87
N PRO A 424 18.69 29.09 -24.92
CA PRO A 424 17.70 28.01 -24.97
C PRO A 424 18.38 26.63 -25.09
N VAL A 425 17.74 25.62 -24.48
CA VAL A 425 18.19 24.24 -24.52
C VAL A 425 17.01 23.30 -24.76
N GLU A 426 17.25 22.12 -25.31
CA GLU A 426 16.23 21.10 -25.41
C GLU A 426 15.94 20.49 -24.03
N TRP A 427 17.00 20.17 -23.30
CA TRP A 427 16.94 19.54 -21.98
C TRP A 427 17.49 20.44 -20.89
N LEU A 428 16.68 20.79 -19.92
CA LEU A 428 17.15 21.37 -18.66
C LEU A 428 17.51 20.24 -17.71
N TRP A 429 18.80 20.06 -17.42
CA TRP A 429 19.23 19.10 -16.42
C TRP A 429 19.15 19.73 -15.03
N PHE A 430 18.11 19.39 -14.28
CA PHE A 430 17.94 19.72 -12.88
C PHE A 430 18.72 18.70 -12.06
N LEU A 431 19.87 19.08 -11.54
CA LEU A 431 20.89 18.19 -10.98
C LEU A 431 20.48 17.58 -9.62
N GLY A 432 19.82 18.39 -8.78
CA GLY A 432 19.66 18.04 -7.37
C GLY A 432 20.94 18.37 -6.56
N GLU A 433 20.84 18.27 -5.24
CA GLU A 433 21.93 18.67 -4.35
C GLU A 433 23.06 17.63 -4.26
N TYR A 434 22.72 16.33 -4.24
CA TYR A 434 23.71 15.26 -4.10
C TYR A 434 24.70 15.24 -5.26
N ALA A 435 24.22 15.36 -6.48
CA ALA A 435 25.04 15.42 -7.69
C ALA A 435 26.02 16.59 -7.67
N CYS A 436 25.63 17.70 -7.01
CA CYS A 436 26.44 18.93 -6.95
C CYS A 436 27.44 18.93 -5.79
N TYR A 437 26.99 18.52 -4.59
CA TYR A 437 27.77 18.78 -3.37
C TYR A 437 28.40 17.53 -2.76
N HIS A 438 27.88 16.32 -3.03
CA HIS A 438 28.44 15.11 -2.46
C HIS A 438 29.70 14.65 -3.21
N PRO A 439 30.87 14.58 -2.57
CA PRO A 439 32.14 14.35 -3.28
C PRO A 439 32.16 13.04 -4.09
N ALA A 440 31.60 11.96 -3.54
CA ALA A 440 31.58 10.64 -4.20
C ALA A 440 30.70 10.60 -5.47
N LEU A 441 29.75 11.53 -5.63
CA LEU A 441 28.83 11.56 -6.77
C LEU A 441 29.25 12.51 -7.89
N GLN A 442 30.24 13.38 -7.65
CA GLN A 442 30.71 14.30 -8.68
C GLN A 442 31.32 13.57 -9.89
N ALA A 443 31.93 12.40 -9.67
CA ALA A 443 32.49 11.58 -10.75
C ALA A 443 31.36 11.04 -11.65
N SER A 444 30.30 10.49 -11.07
CA SER A 444 29.12 10.01 -11.81
C SER A 444 28.39 11.14 -12.52
N THR A 445 28.30 12.33 -11.90
CA THR A 445 27.72 13.53 -12.52
C THR A 445 28.51 13.96 -13.77
N ARG A 446 29.86 14.00 -13.67
CA ARG A 446 30.72 14.26 -14.84
C ARG A 446 30.63 13.18 -15.91
N ALA A 447 30.50 11.91 -15.49
CA ALA A 447 30.32 10.80 -16.41
C ALA A 447 29.05 11.00 -17.27
N LEU A 448 27.92 11.32 -16.65
CA LEU A 448 26.67 11.60 -17.40
C LEU A 448 26.84 12.82 -18.31
N ALA A 449 27.47 13.90 -17.83
CA ALA A 449 27.70 15.09 -18.65
C ALA A 449 28.46 14.76 -19.96
N ARG A 450 29.49 13.91 -19.88
CA ARG A 450 30.26 13.45 -21.05
C ARG A 450 29.43 12.53 -21.95
N VAL A 451 28.64 11.64 -21.37
CA VAL A 451 27.73 10.76 -22.13
C VAL A 451 26.73 11.59 -22.93
N LEU A 452 26.07 12.57 -22.30
CA LEU A 452 25.11 13.45 -22.96
C LEU A 452 25.79 14.29 -24.07
N GLN A 453 26.99 14.81 -23.80
CA GLN A 453 27.77 15.58 -24.79
C GLN A 453 28.16 14.70 -26.00
N SER A 454 28.62 13.47 -25.79
CA SER A 454 29.00 12.55 -26.85
C SER A 454 27.80 12.08 -27.68
N ALA A 455 26.62 11.96 -27.07
CA ALA A 455 25.37 11.66 -27.73
C ALA A 455 24.76 12.85 -28.48
N GLY A 456 25.41 14.03 -28.46
CA GLY A 456 24.89 15.24 -29.11
C GLY A 456 23.56 15.75 -28.48
N VAL A 457 23.35 15.51 -27.18
CA VAL A 457 22.19 16.01 -26.48
C VAL A 457 22.37 17.50 -26.15
N ASP A 458 21.41 18.32 -26.58
CA ASP A 458 21.41 19.75 -26.27
C ASP A 458 20.84 19.97 -24.87
N TYR A 459 21.75 20.16 -23.87
CA TYR A 459 21.36 20.35 -22.48
C TYR A 459 22.03 21.54 -21.82
N GLY A 460 21.39 22.03 -20.76
CA GLY A 460 21.93 23.09 -19.90
C GLY A 460 21.49 22.91 -18.47
N ILE A 461 22.10 23.71 -17.57
CA ILE A 461 21.85 23.66 -16.13
C ILE A 461 21.48 25.06 -15.61
N LEU A 462 20.95 25.14 -14.36
CA LEU A 462 20.57 26.41 -13.72
C LEU A 462 21.73 27.04 -12.88
N TYR A 463 22.85 26.34 -12.77
CA TYR A 463 23.99 26.81 -11.94
C TYR A 463 23.53 27.14 -10.50
N GLU A 464 23.92 28.30 -9.98
CA GLU A 464 23.59 28.79 -8.64
C GLU A 464 22.10 29.11 -8.42
N ALA A 465 21.27 29.15 -9.46
CA ALA A 465 19.85 29.45 -9.31
C ALA A 465 19.02 28.25 -8.86
N GLU A 466 19.55 27.01 -9.04
CA GLU A 466 18.86 25.78 -8.60
C GLU A 466 18.91 25.63 -7.08
N ARG A 467 17.84 25.20 -6.47
CA ARG A 467 17.73 24.84 -5.04
C ARG A 467 17.27 23.39 -4.89
N ASN A 468 17.42 22.82 -3.70
CA ASN A 468 16.74 21.56 -3.36
C ASN A 468 15.25 21.70 -3.64
N THR A 469 14.60 20.61 -4.13
CA THR A 469 13.17 20.62 -4.47
C THR A 469 12.24 20.60 -3.26
N GLY A 470 12.78 20.40 -2.05
CA GLY A 470 11.99 20.31 -0.82
C GLY A 470 11.34 18.93 -0.59
N ASN A 471 11.74 17.87 -1.31
CA ASN A 471 11.13 16.55 -1.14
C ASN A 471 11.16 16.06 0.31
N ASP A 472 12.31 16.15 0.99
CA ASP A 472 12.44 15.69 2.38
C ASP A 472 11.64 16.58 3.33
N ALA A 473 11.64 17.91 3.15
CA ALA A 473 10.81 18.82 3.92
C ALA A 473 9.32 18.44 3.80
N ARG A 474 8.83 18.27 2.57
CA ARG A 474 7.44 17.85 2.29
C ARG A 474 7.06 16.52 2.95
N ARG A 475 7.96 15.52 2.93
CA ARG A 475 7.74 14.18 3.51
C ARG A 475 7.92 14.14 5.01
N ALA A 476 8.71 15.04 5.56
CA ALA A 476 8.81 15.23 7.00
C ALA A 476 7.66 16.08 7.59
N GLY A 477 6.91 16.78 6.74
CA GLY A 477 5.78 17.62 7.17
C GLY A 477 6.14 19.10 7.33
N GLU A 478 7.36 19.53 6.94
CA GLU A 478 7.77 20.94 6.94
C GLU A 478 7.28 21.63 5.67
N GLU A 479 6.02 22.09 5.73
CA GLU A 479 5.32 22.66 4.58
C GLU A 479 5.83 24.04 4.20
N GLY A 480 6.13 24.89 5.18
CA GLY A 480 6.61 26.25 4.94
C GLY A 480 7.92 26.27 4.16
N LEU A 481 8.86 25.42 4.56
CA LEU A 481 10.15 25.28 3.88
C LEU A 481 9.96 24.68 2.47
N PHE A 482 9.07 23.69 2.32
CA PHE A 482 8.77 23.15 1.00
C PHE A 482 8.24 24.22 0.05
N GLU A 483 7.27 25.02 0.48
CA GLU A 483 6.70 26.10 -0.33
C GLU A 483 7.76 27.15 -0.70
N LEU A 484 8.60 27.58 0.24
CA LEU A 484 9.71 28.51 0.00
C LEU A 484 10.66 28.00 -1.09
N LEU A 485 11.05 26.71 -1.02
CA LEU A 485 11.93 26.10 -2.00
C LEU A 485 11.25 25.96 -3.37
N ARG A 486 9.95 25.59 -3.37
CA ARG A 486 9.13 25.50 -4.58
C ARG A 486 9.03 26.83 -5.29
N GLU A 487 8.75 27.93 -4.58
CA GLU A 487 8.68 29.27 -5.14
C GLU A 487 10.01 29.70 -5.77
N LYS A 488 11.14 29.52 -5.05
CA LYS A 488 12.46 29.85 -5.56
C LYS A 488 12.82 29.08 -6.83
N ASN A 489 12.55 27.76 -6.85
CA ASN A 489 12.80 26.94 -8.03
C ASN A 489 11.85 27.29 -9.19
N THR A 490 10.57 27.53 -8.93
CA THR A 490 9.61 27.95 -9.96
C THR A 490 10.03 29.26 -10.60
N ALA A 491 10.49 30.23 -9.80
CA ALA A 491 11.01 31.49 -10.32
C ALA A 491 12.30 31.31 -11.16
N ALA A 492 13.18 30.37 -10.79
CA ALA A 492 14.38 30.05 -11.57
C ALA A 492 14.05 29.37 -12.89
N LEU A 493 13.12 28.40 -12.86
CA LEU A 493 12.63 27.66 -14.02
C LEU A 493 11.90 28.56 -15.02
N ALA A 494 11.14 29.54 -14.53
CA ALA A 494 10.44 30.52 -15.39
C ALA A 494 11.39 31.44 -16.20
N LYS A 495 12.62 31.63 -15.74
CA LYS A 495 13.66 32.41 -16.43
C LYS A 495 14.43 31.60 -17.48
N ALA A 496 14.36 30.29 -17.43
CA ALA A 496 15.06 29.41 -18.35
C ALA A 496 14.19 29.06 -19.58
N LYS A 497 14.84 28.78 -20.71
CA LYS A 497 14.18 28.38 -21.96
C LYS A 497 14.54 26.93 -22.27
N TYR A 498 13.61 26.02 -22.06
CA TYR A 498 13.81 24.59 -22.25
C TYR A 498 12.52 23.89 -22.72
N ARG A 499 12.67 22.70 -23.30
CA ARG A 499 11.54 21.86 -23.72
C ARG A 499 11.16 20.85 -22.62
N SER A 500 12.15 20.14 -22.09
CA SER A 500 11.95 19.06 -21.11
C SER A 500 12.94 19.20 -19.95
N ILE A 501 12.60 18.60 -18.81
CA ILE A 501 13.48 18.53 -17.64
C ILE A 501 14.05 17.13 -17.53
N LEU A 502 15.36 17.04 -17.31
CA LEU A 502 16.11 15.82 -17.00
C LEU A 502 16.57 15.87 -15.55
N THR A 503 16.58 14.77 -14.83
CA THR A 503 17.20 14.67 -13.50
C THR A 503 17.79 13.29 -13.24
N THR A 504 18.82 13.25 -12.40
CA THR A 504 19.45 12.00 -11.91
C THR A 504 18.91 11.55 -10.55
N ASP A 505 18.07 12.36 -9.92
CA ASP A 505 17.55 12.08 -8.58
C ASP A 505 16.05 11.72 -8.63
N PRO A 506 15.65 10.49 -8.27
CA PRO A 506 14.25 10.09 -8.20
C PRO A 506 13.38 10.93 -7.26
N HIS A 507 13.95 11.51 -6.20
CA HIS A 507 13.24 12.42 -5.30
C HIS A 507 12.93 13.74 -5.98
N VAL A 508 13.91 14.31 -6.69
CA VAL A 508 13.74 15.49 -7.56
C VAL A 508 12.73 15.20 -8.65
N TYR A 509 12.87 14.06 -9.34
CA TYR A 509 11.95 13.60 -10.38
C TYR A 509 10.51 13.59 -9.90
N ASN A 510 10.26 12.94 -8.74
CA ASN A 510 8.93 12.89 -8.16
C ASN A 510 8.38 14.27 -7.82
N THR A 511 9.19 15.12 -7.19
CA THR A 511 8.73 16.42 -6.71
C THR A 511 8.38 17.36 -7.87
N LEU A 512 9.26 17.46 -8.86
CA LEU A 512 8.99 18.27 -10.05
C LEU A 512 7.78 17.77 -10.83
N LYS A 513 7.66 16.45 -11.02
CA LYS A 513 6.60 15.84 -11.82
C LYS A 513 5.23 15.89 -11.14
N ASN A 514 5.17 15.66 -9.83
CA ASN A 514 3.90 15.43 -9.14
C ASN A 514 3.47 16.57 -8.21
N GLU A 515 4.41 17.37 -7.69
CA GLU A 515 4.14 18.35 -6.63
C GLU A 515 4.42 19.81 -7.01
N TYR A 516 5.01 20.06 -8.18
CA TYR A 516 5.15 21.41 -8.75
C TYR A 516 4.04 21.64 -9.77
N PRO A 517 2.89 22.27 -9.39
CA PRO A 517 1.68 22.33 -10.23
C PRO A 517 1.91 23.11 -11.53
N ASP A 518 2.78 24.11 -11.51
CA ASP A 518 3.05 24.98 -12.66
C ASP A 518 3.79 24.26 -13.80
N LEU A 519 4.53 23.18 -13.47
CA LEU A 519 5.18 22.30 -14.44
C LEU A 519 4.21 21.23 -14.98
N ASN A 520 3.19 20.87 -14.19
CA ASN A 520 2.26 19.74 -14.47
C ASN A 520 1.21 20.03 -15.56
N HIS A 521 1.11 21.26 -16.07
CA HIS A 521 0.19 21.56 -17.19
C HIS A 521 0.70 21.05 -18.55
N GLY A 522 1.62 20.04 -18.53
CA GLY A 522 2.10 19.35 -19.73
C GLY A 522 3.05 20.14 -20.62
N ARG A 523 3.44 21.35 -20.22
CA ARG A 523 4.32 22.20 -21.01
C ARG A 523 5.77 21.74 -20.97
N HIS A 524 6.22 21.17 -19.84
CA HIS A 524 7.60 20.76 -19.62
C HIS A 524 7.62 19.36 -18.94
N PRO A 525 7.64 18.27 -19.72
CA PRO A 525 7.69 16.93 -19.16
C PRO A 525 9.01 16.70 -18.41
N VAL A 526 8.94 15.98 -17.30
CA VAL A 526 10.09 15.64 -16.45
C VAL A 526 10.46 14.18 -16.70
N TYR A 527 11.72 13.91 -16.96
CA TYR A 527 12.29 12.59 -17.22
C TYR A 527 13.41 12.27 -16.24
N HIS A 528 13.48 11.01 -15.86
CA HIS A 528 14.66 10.49 -15.20
C HIS A 528 15.73 10.14 -16.23
N TYR A 529 17.02 10.36 -15.91
CA TYR A 529 18.11 10.16 -16.88
C TYR A 529 18.15 8.76 -17.49
N SER A 530 17.70 7.73 -16.76
CA SER A 530 17.63 6.36 -17.29
C SER A 530 16.62 6.22 -18.43
N GLU A 531 15.54 7.04 -18.45
CA GLU A 531 14.58 7.06 -19.54
C GLU A 531 15.20 7.66 -20.80
N LEU A 532 15.95 8.75 -20.66
CA LEU A 532 16.70 9.36 -21.77
C LEU A 532 17.81 8.44 -22.29
N LEU A 533 18.57 7.80 -21.41
CA LEU A 533 19.63 6.86 -21.83
C LEU A 533 19.04 5.66 -22.60
N ALA A 534 17.91 5.09 -22.14
CA ALA A 534 17.22 4.03 -22.84
C ALA A 534 16.81 4.47 -24.27
N ASP A 535 16.22 5.66 -24.39
CA ASP A 535 15.84 6.25 -25.68
C ASP A 535 17.06 6.47 -26.62
N LEU A 536 18.17 6.95 -26.07
CA LEU A 536 19.40 7.17 -26.83
C LEU A 536 20.03 5.86 -27.34
N PHE A 537 19.96 4.77 -26.58
CA PHE A 537 20.38 3.44 -27.01
C PHE A 537 19.45 2.88 -28.09
N ASP A 538 18.13 2.98 -27.90
CA ASP A 538 17.13 2.48 -28.85
C ASP A 538 17.22 3.17 -30.20
N HIS A 539 17.61 4.45 -30.24
CA HIS A 539 17.84 5.21 -31.46
C HIS A 539 19.29 5.17 -31.99
N GLY A 540 20.17 4.35 -31.41
CA GLY A 540 21.56 4.20 -31.86
C GLY A 540 22.43 5.45 -31.68
N ARG A 541 22.04 6.38 -30.82
CA ARG A 541 22.81 7.61 -30.50
C ARG A 541 23.94 7.36 -29.50
N LEU A 542 23.90 6.22 -28.80
CA LEU A 542 24.96 5.74 -27.91
C LEU A 542 25.52 4.43 -28.43
N GLY A 543 26.83 4.35 -28.66
CA GLY A 543 27.53 3.16 -29.10
C GLY A 543 28.33 2.51 -27.97
N ILE A 544 28.25 1.19 -27.86
CA ILE A 544 29.08 0.41 -26.95
C ILE A 544 30.43 0.12 -27.64
N VAL A 545 31.51 0.56 -27.04
CA VAL A 545 32.87 0.36 -27.54
C VAL A 545 33.60 -0.67 -26.69
N ASN A 546 33.31 -0.72 -25.39
CA ASN A 546 33.96 -1.60 -24.43
C ASN A 546 32.96 -2.54 -23.77
N ARG A 547 33.26 -3.85 -23.80
CA ARG A 547 32.44 -4.86 -23.12
C ARG A 547 32.80 -4.90 -21.63
N LEU A 548 31.80 -4.71 -20.79
CA LEU A 548 31.98 -4.69 -19.34
C LEU A 548 31.98 -6.11 -18.76
N PRO A 549 32.95 -6.49 -17.92
CA PRO A 549 33.06 -7.85 -17.38
C PRO A 549 32.24 -8.07 -16.12
N TYR A 550 31.29 -7.17 -15.81
CA TYR A 550 30.57 -7.17 -14.54
C TYR A 550 29.37 -8.10 -14.54
N ARG A 551 29.11 -8.71 -13.39
CA ARG A 551 27.88 -9.42 -13.06
C ARG A 551 27.05 -8.55 -12.13
N VAL A 552 26.02 -7.94 -12.69
CA VAL A 552 25.30 -6.86 -12.01
C VAL A 552 23.92 -7.30 -11.50
N THR A 553 23.53 -6.71 -10.39
CA THR A 553 22.12 -6.64 -9.99
C THR A 553 21.69 -5.19 -9.85
N TYR A 554 20.37 -4.94 -9.84
CA TYR A 554 19.83 -3.59 -9.85
C TYR A 554 18.91 -3.34 -8.67
N HIS A 555 19.10 -2.18 -8.02
CA HIS A 555 18.16 -1.68 -7.01
C HIS A 555 17.14 -0.74 -7.63
N ASP A 556 15.84 -1.08 -7.52
CA ASP A 556 14.76 -0.17 -7.92
C ASP A 556 14.52 0.92 -6.86
N PRO A 557 14.85 2.19 -7.13
CA PRO A 557 14.58 3.27 -6.21
C PRO A 557 13.07 3.46 -6.00
N CYS A 558 12.66 3.63 -4.75
CA CYS A 558 11.23 3.71 -4.44
C CYS A 558 10.52 4.88 -5.12
N TYR A 559 11.16 6.05 -5.18
CA TYR A 559 10.59 7.25 -5.83
C TYR A 559 10.58 7.17 -7.36
N LEU A 560 11.42 6.34 -7.97
CA LEU A 560 11.37 6.06 -9.40
C LEU A 560 10.31 5.02 -9.72
N GLY A 561 10.36 3.88 -9.03
CA GLY A 561 9.48 2.73 -9.26
C GLY A 561 8.09 2.91 -8.66
N ARG A 562 7.93 2.73 -7.33
CA ARG A 562 6.62 2.73 -6.67
C ARG A 562 5.85 4.05 -6.80
N TYR A 563 6.56 5.17 -6.77
CA TYR A 563 5.95 6.50 -6.91
C TYR A 563 5.58 6.84 -8.36
N ASN A 564 6.38 6.42 -9.34
CA ASN A 564 6.27 6.90 -10.72
C ASN A 564 6.19 5.81 -11.79
N GLY A 565 6.28 4.53 -11.43
CA GLY A 565 6.10 3.39 -12.35
C GLY A 565 7.27 3.13 -13.30
N VAL A 566 8.41 3.79 -13.14
CA VAL A 566 9.59 3.61 -13.99
C VAL A 566 10.41 2.44 -13.49
N TYR A 567 10.30 1.30 -14.14
CA TYR A 567 11.01 0.05 -13.82
C TYR A 567 11.86 -0.47 -14.98
N GLU A 568 11.40 -0.28 -16.22
CA GLU A 568 12.02 -0.90 -17.40
C GLU A 568 13.19 -0.10 -17.94
N ALA A 569 13.15 1.23 -17.92
CA ALA A 569 14.19 2.06 -18.52
C ALA A 569 15.61 1.74 -17.99
N PRO A 570 15.87 1.60 -16.68
CA PRO A 570 17.19 1.17 -16.20
C PRO A 570 17.60 -0.21 -16.70
N ARG A 571 16.64 -1.14 -16.81
CA ARG A 571 16.87 -2.51 -17.29
C ARG A 571 17.16 -2.55 -18.78
N GLN A 572 16.52 -1.68 -19.58
CA GLN A 572 16.83 -1.51 -21.00
C GLN A 572 18.27 -1.05 -21.20
N VAL A 573 18.72 -0.06 -20.40
CA VAL A 573 20.11 0.39 -20.43
C VAL A 573 21.07 -0.74 -20.05
N LEU A 574 20.82 -1.49 -18.96
CA LEU A 574 21.68 -2.63 -18.57
C LEU A 574 21.75 -3.71 -19.64
N ARG A 575 20.63 -4.02 -20.32
CA ARG A 575 20.63 -4.96 -21.46
C ARG A 575 21.41 -4.40 -22.65
N ALA A 576 21.27 -3.12 -22.96
CA ALA A 576 22.03 -2.47 -24.02
C ALA A 576 23.54 -2.51 -23.75
N LEU A 577 23.97 -2.36 -22.50
CA LEU A 577 25.36 -2.48 -22.08
C LEU A 577 25.93 -3.91 -22.22
N GLY A 578 25.10 -4.93 -22.39
CA GLY A 578 25.51 -6.32 -22.54
C GLY A 578 26.15 -6.92 -21.29
N VAL A 579 25.92 -6.35 -20.11
CA VAL A 579 26.37 -6.90 -18.82
C VAL A 579 25.54 -8.13 -18.43
N GLU A 580 26.13 -9.03 -17.63
CA GLU A 580 25.40 -10.17 -17.06
C GLU A 580 24.49 -9.66 -15.92
N PHE A 581 23.20 -9.46 -16.24
CA PHE A 581 22.22 -8.88 -15.32
C PHE A 581 21.37 -9.95 -14.65
N MET A 582 21.31 -9.93 -13.31
CA MET A 582 20.50 -10.80 -12.47
C MET A 582 19.61 -10.01 -11.53
N GLU A 583 18.32 -10.34 -11.52
CA GLU A 583 17.37 -9.68 -10.60
C GLU A 583 17.55 -10.17 -9.17
N MET A 584 17.40 -9.26 -8.20
CA MET A 584 17.23 -9.64 -6.80
C MET A 584 15.83 -10.25 -6.56
N PRO A 585 15.67 -11.12 -5.53
CA PRO A 585 14.37 -11.68 -5.17
C PRO A 585 13.29 -10.62 -4.96
N ARG A 586 13.63 -9.51 -4.30
CA ARG A 586 12.75 -8.35 -4.12
C ARG A 586 13.13 -7.27 -5.13
N SER A 587 12.43 -7.22 -6.24
CA SER A 587 12.66 -6.27 -7.33
C SER A 587 11.39 -5.55 -7.74
N ARG A 588 11.49 -4.51 -8.54
CA ARG A 588 10.37 -3.71 -9.05
C ARG A 588 9.52 -3.14 -7.90
N ARG A 589 8.21 -3.35 -7.91
CA ARG A 589 7.30 -2.89 -6.87
C ARG A 589 7.61 -3.46 -5.48
N ASP A 590 8.19 -4.67 -5.44
CA ASP A 590 8.53 -5.37 -4.21
C ASP A 590 9.94 -5.00 -3.70
N SER A 591 10.66 -4.13 -4.41
CA SER A 591 12.01 -3.69 -4.05
C SER A 591 12.10 -3.23 -2.60
N PHE A 592 13.13 -3.70 -1.89
CA PHE A 592 13.39 -3.29 -0.52
C PHE A 592 14.03 -1.89 -0.49
N CYS A 593 13.63 -1.04 0.45
CA CYS A 593 14.08 0.35 0.49
C CYS A 593 15.52 0.48 1.04
N CYS A 594 16.24 1.51 0.58
CA CYS A 594 17.56 1.87 1.09
C CYS A 594 17.55 2.46 2.51
N GLY A 595 16.39 2.95 2.97
CA GLY A 595 16.26 3.57 4.28
C GLY A 595 16.43 5.09 4.33
N GLY A 596 16.84 5.75 3.23
CA GLY A 596 17.21 7.18 3.24
C GLY A 596 16.08 8.18 2.97
N GLY A 597 14.85 7.73 2.64
CA GLY A 597 13.75 8.63 2.29
C GLY A 597 13.09 9.31 3.50
N GLY A 598 12.26 10.35 3.23
CA GLY A 598 11.48 11.04 4.25
C GLY A 598 12.28 11.77 5.32
N GLY A 599 13.47 12.23 4.96
CA GLY A 599 14.39 12.90 5.87
C GLY A 599 15.29 11.95 6.67
N ARG A 600 15.05 10.62 6.63
CA ARG A 600 15.79 9.64 7.44
C ARG A 600 17.31 9.64 7.21
N ILE A 601 17.78 9.99 6.03
CA ILE A 601 19.22 10.09 5.73
C ILE A 601 19.94 11.12 6.61
N TRP A 602 19.22 12.08 7.17
CA TRP A 602 19.74 13.12 8.05
C TRP A 602 19.56 12.83 9.53
N MET A 603 18.74 11.83 9.90
CA MET A 603 18.43 11.51 11.28
C MET A 603 19.40 10.50 11.86
N GLU A 604 19.50 10.49 13.17
CA GLU A 604 20.15 9.40 13.91
C GLU A 604 19.36 8.09 13.82
N GLU A 605 20.00 6.99 14.21
CA GLU A 605 19.33 5.71 14.31
C GLU A 605 18.23 5.77 15.37
N ILE A 606 17.07 5.17 15.06
CA ILE A 606 15.91 5.23 15.93
C ILE A 606 15.70 3.87 16.59
N GLY A 607 15.80 3.85 17.91
CA GLY A 607 15.64 2.63 18.71
C GLY A 607 16.85 1.70 18.62
N GLU A 608 16.68 0.48 19.15
CA GLU A 608 17.69 -0.58 19.16
C GLU A 608 17.51 -1.52 17.96
N ALA A 609 17.54 -0.97 16.74
CA ALA A 609 17.39 -1.77 15.53
C ALA A 609 18.57 -2.71 15.34
N ARG A 610 18.30 -3.98 14.99
CA ARG A 610 19.35 -4.99 14.78
C ARG A 610 20.15 -4.76 13.49
N SER A 611 19.58 -4.06 12.55
CA SER A 611 20.20 -3.76 11.24
C SER A 611 19.50 -2.56 10.62
N ARG A 612 20.21 -1.82 9.77
CA ARG A 612 19.61 -0.78 8.95
C ARG A 612 18.97 -1.37 7.68
N PRO A 613 17.94 -0.74 7.11
CA PRO A 613 17.37 -1.18 5.83
C PRO A 613 18.43 -1.32 4.72
N SER A 614 19.37 -0.37 4.63
CA SER A 614 20.46 -0.40 3.66
C SER A 614 21.35 -1.65 3.80
N GLU A 615 21.66 -2.06 5.02
CA GLU A 615 22.47 -3.27 5.31
C GLU A 615 21.76 -4.54 4.88
N LEU A 616 20.47 -4.66 5.15
CA LEU A 616 19.66 -5.79 4.69
C LEU A 616 19.64 -5.86 3.16
N ARG A 617 19.59 -4.71 2.49
CA ARG A 617 19.56 -4.64 1.03
C ARG A 617 20.89 -5.04 0.38
N VAL A 618 22.04 -4.56 0.90
CA VAL A 618 23.33 -4.97 0.35
C VAL A 618 23.63 -6.46 0.61
N ARG A 619 23.19 -7.01 1.75
CA ARG A 619 23.25 -8.46 2.01
C ARG A 619 22.41 -9.26 1.03
N GLU A 620 21.21 -8.78 0.67
CA GLU A 620 20.36 -9.40 -0.34
C GLU A 620 21.02 -9.38 -1.72
N ALA A 621 21.64 -8.26 -2.11
CA ALA A 621 22.39 -8.14 -3.36
C ALA A 621 23.59 -9.09 -3.41
N ALA A 622 24.37 -9.15 -2.33
CA ALA A 622 25.53 -10.04 -2.21
C ALA A 622 25.15 -11.54 -2.18
N ALA A 623 23.92 -11.88 -1.81
CA ALA A 623 23.41 -13.24 -1.82
C ALA A 623 23.02 -13.74 -3.23
N VAL A 624 22.88 -12.84 -4.22
CA VAL A 624 22.64 -13.24 -5.62
C VAL A 624 23.90 -13.87 -6.18
N LYS A 625 23.80 -15.13 -6.59
CA LYS A 625 24.96 -15.95 -6.98
C LYS A 625 25.78 -15.29 -8.09
N GLY A 626 27.05 -15.02 -7.81
CA GLY A 626 28.05 -14.51 -8.75
C GLY A 626 27.94 -12.99 -9.02
N VAL A 627 27.04 -12.26 -8.39
CA VAL A 627 26.99 -10.81 -8.49
C VAL A 627 28.19 -10.16 -7.78
N ASP A 628 28.84 -9.24 -8.48
CA ASP A 628 29.94 -8.42 -7.97
C ASP A 628 29.56 -6.93 -7.86
N THR A 629 28.48 -6.50 -8.54
CA THR A 629 28.11 -5.08 -8.65
C THR A 629 26.62 -4.87 -8.43
N LEU A 630 26.29 -3.99 -7.48
CA LEU A 630 24.94 -3.45 -7.25
C LEU A 630 24.82 -2.12 -7.99
N VAL A 631 23.99 -2.08 -9.02
CA VAL A 631 23.73 -0.88 -9.80
C VAL A 631 22.58 -0.09 -9.17
N VAL A 632 22.77 1.20 -9.06
CA VAL A 632 21.79 2.17 -8.55
C VAL A 632 21.53 3.29 -9.56
N THR A 633 20.37 3.95 -9.41
CA THR A 633 19.98 5.11 -10.20
C THR A 633 19.39 6.21 -9.32
N CYS A 634 19.86 6.27 -8.09
CA CYS A 634 19.46 7.28 -7.11
C CYS A 634 20.70 7.68 -6.28
N PRO A 635 20.98 8.98 -6.14
CA PRO A 635 22.13 9.44 -5.38
C PRO A 635 22.04 9.09 -3.88
N LYS A 636 20.86 9.07 -3.29
CA LYS A 636 20.67 8.62 -1.91
C LYS A 636 20.94 7.13 -1.75
N ASP A 637 20.47 6.30 -2.68
CA ASP A 637 20.72 4.85 -2.67
C ASP A 637 22.24 4.60 -2.73
N TYR A 638 22.94 5.34 -3.60
CA TYR A 638 24.41 5.24 -3.71
C TYR A 638 25.09 5.49 -2.36
N VAL A 639 24.76 6.58 -1.69
CA VAL A 639 25.37 6.95 -0.40
C VAL A 639 25.02 5.94 0.68
N MET A 640 23.75 5.54 0.79
CA MET A 640 23.28 4.60 1.80
C MET A 640 23.92 3.20 1.63
N PHE A 641 24.08 2.75 0.40
CA PHE A 641 24.66 1.41 0.16
C PHE A 641 26.19 1.43 0.24
N GLN A 642 26.86 2.50 -0.13
CA GLN A 642 28.30 2.63 0.09
C GLN A 642 28.65 2.56 1.59
N ASP A 643 27.85 3.25 2.43
CA ASP A 643 28.02 3.16 3.87
C ASP A 643 27.69 1.75 4.40
N ALA A 644 26.61 1.14 3.90
CA ALA A 644 26.21 -0.21 4.29
C ALA A 644 27.23 -1.28 3.91
N LEU A 645 27.97 -1.15 2.81
CA LEU A 645 29.07 -2.05 2.48
C LEU A 645 30.13 -2.09 3.57
N LYS A 646 30.48 -0.91 4.13
CA LYS A 646 31.48 -0.79 5.21
C LYS A 646 31.00 -1.48 6.48
N THR A 647 29.80 -1.14 6.93
CA THR A 647 29.24 -1.67 8.19
C THR A 647 28.92 -3.17 8.12
N THR A 648 28.69 -3.74 6.93
CA THR A 648 28.43 -5.17 6.74
C THR A 648 29.68 -5.99 6.40
N GLY A 649 30.84 -5.36 6.19
CA GLY A 649 32.08 -6.03 5.78
C GLY A 649 32.00 -6.64 4.37
N LEU A 650 31.20 -6.04 3.49
CA LEU A 650 31.05 -6.47 2.10
C LEU A 650 31.91 -5.65 1.13
N GLU A 651 32.72 -4.71 1.63
CA GLU A 651 33.73 -4.00 0.82
C GLU A 651 34.68 -4.99 0.14
N GLY A 652 34.95 -4.78 -1.14
CA GLY A 652 35.78 -5.66 -1.95
C GLY A 652 35.06 -6.93 -2.45
N LYS A 653 33.88 -7.28 -1.93
CA LYS A 653 33.06 -8.41 -2.42
C LYS A 653 31.90 -7.94 -3.31
N LEU A 654 31.33 -6.80 -3.02
CA LEU A 654 30.27 -6.17 -3.77
C LEU A 654 30.62 -4.69 -3.99
N ALA A 655 30.54 -4.22 -5.21
CA ALA A 655 30.68 -2.81 -5.54
C ALA A 655 29.29 -2.15 -5.69
N VAL A 656 29.13 -0.90 -5.27
CA VAL A 656 27.96 -0.08 -5.59
C VAL A 656 28.36 0.92 -6.67
N ARG A 657 27.65 0.92 -7.79
CA ARG A 657 27.93 1.81 -8.92
C ARG A 657 26.67 2.48 -9.44
N ASP A 658 26.77 3.75 -9.81
CA ASP A 658 25.70 4.41 -10.54
C ASP A 658 25.66 3.92 -11.99
N LEU A 659 24.45 3.82 -12.56
CA LEU A 659 24.26 3.38 -13.94
C LEU A 659 25.03 4.22 -14.94
N THR A 660 25.22 5.54 -14.67
CA THR A 660 25.99 6.45 -15.52
C THR A 660 27.46 6.07 -15.64
N GLU A 661 28.04 5.50 -14.56
CA GLU A 661 29.44 5.06 -14.55
C GLU A 661 29.65 3.88 -15.49
N LEU A 662 28.69 2.92 -15.51
CA LEU A 662 28.74 1.78 -16.42
C LEU A 662 28.57 2.23 -17.87
N VAL A 663 27.65 3.14 -18.15
CA VAL A 663 27.45 3.68 -19.50
C VAL A 663 28.71 4.42 -19.99
N ALA A 664 29.28 5.28 -19.14
CA ALA A 664 30.50 6.01 -19.52
C ALA A 664 31.71 5.10 -19.74
N GLU A 665 31.84 4.03 -18.95
CA GLU A 665 32.92 3.03 -19.10
C GLU A 665 32.75 2.23 -20.40
N ALA A 666 31.53 1.82 -20.71
CA ALA A 666 31.22 1.08 -21.95
C ALA A 666 31.45 1.91 -23.23
N MET A 667 31.34 3.23 -23.13
CA MET A 667 31.58 4.15 -24.25
C MET A 667 33.04 4.55 -24.43
N ARG A 668 33.94 4.28 -23.48
CA ARG A 668 35.37 4.61 -23.61
C ARG A 668 36.08 3.60 -24.49
N PRO A 669 36.99 4.04 -25.40
CA PRO A 669 37.89 3.13 -26.07
C PRO A 669 38.74 2.33 -25.07
N PRO A 670 39.08 1.06 -25.34
CA PRO A 670 39.99 0.29 -24.51
C PRO A 670 41.35 1.04 -24.36
N GLY A 671 41.77 1.24 -23.10
CA GLY A 671 43.05 1.91 -22.81
C GLY A 671 43.06 3.44 -22.74
N ALA A 672 41.91 4.11 -22.92
CA ALA A 672 41.79 5.55 -22.65
C ALA A 672 41.62 5.78 -21.12
N VAL A 673 42.58 6.45 -20.49
CA VAL A 673 42.57 6.82 -19.04
C VAL A 673 41.62 8.01 -18.79
#